data_8d890f5921824809cb80877b5ae79d48
#
_entry.id   8d890f5921824809cb80877b5ae79d48
#
_cell.length_a   1.000
_cell.length_b   1.000
_cell.length_c   1.000
_cell.angle_alpha   90.00
_cell.angle_beta   90.00
_cell.angle_gamma   90.00
#
_symmetry.space_group_name_H-M   'P 1'
#
loop_
_entity.id
_entity.type
_entity.pdbx_description
1 polymer ?
#
loop_
_entity_poly.entity_id
_entity_poly.type
_entity_poly.pdbx_seq_one_letter_code
_entity_poly.pdbx_strand_id
1 'polypeptide(L)'
;MKIGLISDEMVVPRDLRGYSRVIVSIISVAFSYFFVHISYFGPPRSEIFKGVYILATASLCILVYKGRQRPVREGFAYLDEIFSFLAIVVMCATLALWAYWGAFFGDVLWTEFMVGGAYLVALLGGLFGAFLYRFEATTERVSELPSLSDWLFIVSAVAPIIWWNIYNIELTTRIGGPVPTSVVIYTLMLAAVSFDIARRVIGPVIPFIGFFFLIYSFKPIAQISPGLLYHDGFGLDRVTEFLMLEADGITGLIVEVFATYIVIFVVLGAFLEKTGLGEFLIDATYRVTGQKTGGPGLTAVMSSGLFGMISGSGVANVVTTGTFTIPLMKRVGYRPEFAGAVEAAASTGGAYMPPIMAGGAFLVAQLTETSYFDIVKIATLPAILYYLSVGYMVYIRAVRRGLHGVDPAELPPWSRIIPRLHFLLPIPVMVYYLVIGDSAFLAAFKTICLIVMLKSCELLSNIKAPTANRTARPFLAVSITFGVFSYFFGLTVGAPFSWFADTLRGMNWGDALFWTVAAFIVLKLGEIIMAATRGESADPEYESGPILFRRLWELLVDIVKITWISLEAGARNTLVIGCIACVLGILLSCATQSDLSGRISILLTEFSFGLLPLTIIWVIIAGYIVGMGLPITASYVVLVIFGVIALTNLGVPTLHAHLICFWVAVVSAVTPPVALAAYAASAIAVSDPVKTGFQALKLASWLFIMPFLFVYTPLLLDGTRTEVTITFVACVIGIVGWTGWMENFMTRYANGLERALMFIGSVCLLLPVGNFVVFITPLEGDLRYISYAVGIIALVAVLVMQRTRGGEDPVPA
;
A
#
# COMPACT_ATOMS: atom_id res chain seq x y z
N MET A 1 -35.96 4.11 2.91
CA MET A 1 -35.31 3.01 2.18
C MET A 1 -33.90 2.88 2.76
N LYS A 2 -33.65 1.92 3.66
CA LYS A 2 -32.34 1.70 4.27
C LYS A 2 -31.43 1.18 3.18
N ILE A 3 -30.44 1.97 2.78
CA ILE A 3 -29.31 1.52 1.96
C ILE A 3 -28.43 0.69 2.90
N GLY A 4 -28.88 -0.52 3.21
CA GLY A 4 -28.18 -1.51 4.02
C GLY A 4 -27.32 -2.45 3.18
N LEU A 5 -26.67 -1.96 2.12
CA LEU A 5 -25.97 -2.81 1.18
C LEU A 5 -24.43 -2.87 1.40
N ILE A 6 -23.88 -2.06 2.31
CA ILE A 6 -22.42 -1.94 2.43
C ILE A 6 -21.89 -2.08 3.87
N SER A 7 -22.72 -1.92 4.91
CA SER A 7 -22.22 -1.92 6.30
C SER A 7 -22.11 -3.30 6.97
N ASP A 8 -22.68 -4.36 6.42
CA ASP A 8 -22.69 -5.70 7.02
C ASP A 8 -21.68 -6.67 6.41
N GLU A 9 -20.88 -6.25 5.44
CA GLU A 9 -19.91 -7.11 4.73
C GLU A 9 -18.45 -6.77 5.07
N MET A 10 -18.14 -6.33 6.28
CA MET A 10 -16.73 -6.31 6.69
C MET A 10 -16.22 -7.75 6.73
N VAL A 11 -15.20 -8.00 5.89
CA VAL A 11 -14.55 -9.30 5.79
C VAL A 11 -13.94 -9.68 7.14
N VAL A 12 -14.49 -10.68 7.78
CA VAL A 12 -14.04 -11.15 9.09
C VAL A 12 -13.09 -12.32 8.89
N PRO A 13 -11.82 -12.19 9.32
CA PRO A 13 -10.91 -13.33 9.31
C PRO A 13 -11.41 -14.43 10.26
N ARG A 14 -11.00 -15.68 10.03
CA ARG A 14 -11.29 -16.80 10.91
C ARG A 14 -10.58 -16.62 12.26
N ASP A 15 -11.23 -16.99 13.36
CA ASP A 15 -10.59 -17.16 14.66
C ASP A 15 -9.85 -18.52 14.68
N LEU A 16 -8.66 -18.52 14.11
CA LEU A 16 -7.85 -19.72 13.95
C LEU A 16 -7.36 -20.21 15.33
N ARG A 17 -7.67 -21.46 15.70
CA ARG A 17 -7.28 -22.07 16.96
C ARG A 17 -6.57 -23.42 16.74
N GLY A 18 -5.74 -23.85 17.69
CA GLY A 18 -5.06 -25.14 17.64
C GLY A 18 -4.18 -25.30 16.40
N TYR A 19 -4.27 -26.46 15.75
CA TYR A 19 -3.41 -26.82 14.62
C TYR A 19 -3.56 -25.92 13.40
N SER A 20 -4.78 -25.40 13.13
CA SER A 20 -5.00 -24.52 11.98
C SER A 20 -4.23 -23.19 12.10
N ARG A 21 -4.12 -22.64 13.32
CA ARG A 21 -3.30 -21.44 13.58
C ARG A 21 -1.82 -21.72 13.33
N VAL A 22 -1.32 -22.88 13.75
CA VAL A 22 0.09 -23.25 13.57
C VAL A 22 0.40 -23.44 12.09
N ILE A 23 -0.45 -24.14 11.34
CA ILE A 23 -0.28 -24.36 9.89
C ILE A 23 -0.25 -23.01 9.15
N VAL A 24 -1.22 -22.14 9.41
CA VAL A 24 -1.27 -20.82 8.77
C VAL A 24 -0.06 -19.96 9.14
N SER A 25 0.40 -20.01 10.40
CA SER A 25 1.61 -19.31 10.83
C SER A 25 2.84 -19.81 10.09
N ILE A 26 3.03 -21.12 9.97
CA ILE A 26 4.17 -21.73 9.24
C ILE A 26 4.14 -21.34 7.76
N ILE A 27 2.99 -21.48 7.08
CA ILE A 27 2.86 -21.11 5.67
C ILE A 27 3.13 -19.61 5.47
N SER A 28 2.61 -18.76 6.37
CA SER A 28 2.81 -17.32 6.32
C SER A 28 4.28 -16.94 6.47
N VAL A 29 4.98 -17.57 7.42
CA VAL A 29 6.41 -17.33 7.63
C VAL A 29 7.23 -17.86 6.46
N ALA A 30 6.92 -19.06 5.96
CA ALA A 30 7.59 -19.63 4.79
C ALA A 30 7.41 -18.74 3.54
N PHE A 31 6.20 -18.21 3.32
CA PHE A 31 5.90 -17.27 2.25
C PHE A 31 6.77 -16.00 2.35
N SER A 32 6.70 -15.30 3.47
CA SER A 32 7.50 -14.08 3.66
C SER A 32 9.01 -14.34 3.59
N TYR A 33 9.47 -15.44 4.20
CA TYR A 33 10.88 -15.83 4.15
C TYR A 33 11.36 -16.11 2.72
N PHE A 34 10.56 -16.80 1.91
CA PHE A 34 10.88 -17.05 0.51
C PHE A 34 11.15 -15.73 -0.24
N PHE A 35 10.26 -14.73 -0.11
CA PHE A 35 10.44 -13.46 -0.79
C PHE A 35 11.59 -12.63 -0.21
N VAL A 36 11.84 -12.69 1.08
CA VAL A 36 13.03 -12.07 1.70
C VAL A 36 14.31 -12.75 1.21
N HIS A 37 14.33 -14.08 1.10
CA HIS A 37 15.50 -14.84 0.65
C HIS A 37 15.86 -14.50 -0.81
N ILE A 38 14.90 -14.56 -1.71
CA ILE A 38 15.14 -14.29 -3.13
C ILE A 38 15.51 -12.84 -3.42
N SER A 39 15.18 -11.90 -2.54
CA SER A 39 15.57 -10.49 -2.71
C SER A 39 17.08 -10.26 -2.61
N TYR A 40 17.80 -11.18 -2.01
CA TYR A 40 19.26 -11.17 -1.95
C TYR A 40 19.92 -12.13 -2.96
N PHE A 41 19.41 -13.36 -3.04
CA PHE A 41 20.01 -14.39 -3.90
C PHE A 41 19.56 -14.33 -5.36
N GLY A 42 18.60 -13.49 -5.66
CA GLY A 42 17.95 -13.37 -6.97
C GLY A 42 16.72 -14.28 -7.10
N PRO A 43 15.74 -13.88 -7.91
CA PRO A 43 14.55 -14.68 -8.14
C PRO A 43 14.89 -15.93 -8.97
N PRO A 44 14.21 -17.06 -8.72
CA PRO A 44 14.24 -18.19 -9.61
C PRO A 44 13.58 -17.83 -10.97
N ARG A 45 13.38 -18.79 -11.86
CA ARG A 45 12.64 -18.54 -13.11
C ARG A 45 11.32 -17.83 -12.80
N SER A 46 10.92 -16.90 -13.69
CA SER A 46 9.73 -16.05 -13.50
C SER A 46 8.47 -16.87 -13.22
N GLU A 47 8.32 -18.02 -13.87
CA GLU A 47 7.18 -18.93 -13.72
C GLU A 47 7.10 -19.51 -12.29
N ILE A 48 8.23 -20.01 -11.76
CA ILE A 48 8.29 -20.56 -10.39
C ILE A 48 7.98 -19.46 -9.37
N PHE A 49 8.58 -18.31 -9.56
CA PHE A 49 8.40 -17.16 -8.68
C PHE A 49 6.94 -16.70 -8.60
N LYS A 50 6.31 -16.48 -9.75
CA LYS A 50 4.88 -16.12 -9.85
C LYS A 50 3.98 -17.24 -9.35
N GLY A 51 4.32 -18.49 -9.66
CA GLY A 51 3.57 -19.66 -9.22
C GLY A 51 3.54 -19.80 -7.71
N VAL A 52 4.69 -19.66 -7.03
CA VAL A 52 4.77 -19.67 -5.55
C VAL A 52 3.93 -18.55 -4.96
N TYR A 53 3.99 -17.35 -5.56
CA TYR A 53 3.17 -16.20 -5.10
C TYR A 53 1.68 -16.50 -5.18
N ILE A 54 1.19 -16.99 -6.34
CA ILE A 54 -0.23 -17.26 -6.54
C ILE A 54 -0.71 -18.38 -5.59
N LEU A 55 0.04 -19.48 -5.51
CA LEU A 55 -0.32 -20.64 -4.67
C LEU A 55 -0.36 -20.27 -3.19
N ALA A 56 0.66 -19.61 -2.70
CA ALA A 56 0.73 -19.25 -1.28
C ALA A 56 -0.33 -18.21 -0.92
N THR A 57 -0.54 -17.19 -1.78
CA THR A 57 -1.58 -16.18 -1.58
C THR A 57 -2.97 -16.81 -1.61
N ALA A 58 -3.27 -17.67 -2.61
CA ALA A 58 -4.57 -18.35 -2.69
C ALA A 58 -4.81 -19.23 -1.47
N SER A 59 -3.84 -20.06 -1.11
CA SER A 59 -3.95 -20.95 0.05
C SER A 59 -4.15 -20.18 1.35
N LEU A 60 -3.35 -19.15 1.60
CA LEU A 60 -3.47 -18.32 2.80
C LEU A 60 -4.79 -17.55 2.83
N CYS A 61 -5.24 -16.97 1.71
CA CYS A 61 -6.53 -16.27 1.64
C CYS A 61 -7.68 -17.21 1.98
N ILE A 62 -7.70 -18.43 1.44
CA ILE A 62 -8.75 -19.41 1.68
C ILE A 62 -8.72 -19.91 3.14
N LEU A 63 -7.53 -20.11 3.72
CA LEU A 63 -7.38 -20.55 5.10
C LEU A 63 -7.69 -19.47 6.13
N VAL A 64 -7.31 -18.21 5.84
CA VAL A 64 -7.47 -17.08 6.78
C VAL A 64 -8.85 -16.47 6.71
N TYR A 65 -9.45 -16.36 5.52
CA TYR A 65 -10.74 -15.68 5.34
C TYR A 65 -11.86 -16.67 5.10
N LYS A 66 -13.03 -16.39 5.70
CA LYS A 66 -14.23 -17.23 5.56
C LYS A 66 -14.79 -17.09 4.15
N GLY A 67 -15.08 -18.20 3.51
CA GLY A 67 -15.78 -18.22 2.21
C GLY A 67 -17.22 -17.67 2.32
N ARG A 68 -17.75 -17.62 3.54
CA ARG A 68 -19.12 -17.24 3.88
C ARG A 68 -19.15 -16.35 5.11
N GLN A 69 -20.03 -15.36 5.06
CA GLN A 69 -20.20 -14.41 6.16
C GLN A 69 -21.51 -14.64 6.94
N ARG A 70 -22.44 -15.45 6.41
CA ARG A 70 -23.76 -15.72 7.02
C ARG A 70 -23.89 -17.19 7.44
N PRO A 71 -24.56 -17.46 8.55
CA PRO A 71 -24.84 -18.82 9.01
C PRO A 71 -25.79 -19.55 8.04
N VAL A 72 -25.74 -20.88 8.04
CA VAL A 72 -26.41 -21.76 7.08
C VAL A 72 -27.40 -22.66 7.79
N ARG A 73 -28.50 -22.99 7.10
CA ARG A 73 -29.50 -23.97 7.55
C ARG A 73 -28.90 -25.38 7.56
N GLU A 74 -29.06 -26.11 8.67
CA GLU A 74 -28.37 -27.38 8.92
C GLU A 74 -28.51 -28.45 7.80
N GLY A 75 -29.62 -28.46 7.04
CA GLY A 75 -29.84 -29.44 6.00
C GLY A 75 -29.01 -29.25 4.70
N PHE A 76 -28.55 -28.04 4.41
CA PHE A 76 -27.76 -27.72 3.19
C PHE A 76 -26.25 -27.81 3.42
N ALA A 77 -25.80 -27.77 4.67
CA ALA A 77 -24.38 -27.98 4.98
C ALA A 77 -23.90 -29.35 4.53
N TYR A 78 -24.75 -30.35 4.68
CA TYR A 78 -24.49 -31.72 4.24
C TYR A 78 -24.31 -31.85 2.74
N LEU A 79 -25.07 -31.11 1.95
CA LEU A 79 -24.95 -31.14 0.48
C LEU A 79 -23.61 -30.58 0.00
N ASP A 80 -23.16 -29.47 0.60
CA ASP A 80 -21.85 -28.89 0.27
C ASP A 80 -20.70 -29.85 0.59
N GLU A 81 -20.75 -30.51 1.76
CA GLU A 81 -19.76 -31.50 2.15
C GLU A 81 -19.78 -32.75 1.26
N ILE A 82 -20.97 -33.21 0.89
CA ILE A 82 -21.13 -34.36 -0.02
C ILE A 82 -20.59 -34.01 -1.42
N PHE A 83 -20.98 -32.86 -1.98
CA PHE A 83 -20.50 -32.44 -3.31
C PHE A 83 -18.99 -32.18 -3.31
N SER A 84 -18.45 -31.55 -2.27
CA SER A 84 -17.01 -31.32 -2.13
C SER A 84 -16.24 -32.63 -1.94
N PHE A 85 -16.77 -33.57 -1.18
CA PHE A 85 -16.20 -34.91 -1.01
C PHE A 85 -16.23 -35.71 -2.32
N LEU A 86 -17.35 -35.74 -3.01
CA LEU A 86 -17.47 -36.38 -4.34
C LEU A 86 -16.49 -35.76 -5.33
N ALA A 87 -16.37 -34.45 -5.35
CA ALA A 87 -15.42 -33.76 -6.21
C ALA A 87 -13.97 -34.11 -5.90
N ILE A 88 -13.60 -34.20 -4.62
CA ILE A 88 -12.25 -34.64 -4.22
C ILE A 88 -12.00 -36.11 -4.62
N VAL A 89 -12.98 -36.99 -4.42
CA VAL A 89 -12.87 -38.38 -4.80
C VAL A 89 -12.69 -38.52 -6.32
N VAL A 90 -13.49 -37.82 -7.12
CA VAL A 90 -13.35 -37.81 -8.58
C VAL A 90 -11.97 -37.27 -9.00
N MET A 91 -11.52 -36.19 -8.34
CA MET A 91 -10.21 -35.62 -8.60
C MET A 91 -9.06 -36.56 -8.27
N CYS A 92 -9.11 -37.22 -7.12
CA CYS A 92 -8.10 -38.22 -6.74
C CYS A 92 -8.13 -39.44 -7.66
N ALA A 93 -9.31 -39.90 -8.05
CA ALA A 93 -9.46 -41.03 -9.00
C ALA A 93 -8.90 -40.67 -10.37
N THR A 94 -9.15 -39.51 -10.89
CA THR A 94 -8.60 -39.05 -12.18
C THR A 94 -7.10 -38.79 -12.13
N LEU A 95 -6.55 -38.26 -11.04
CA LEU A 95 -5.10 -38.17 -10.84
C LEU A 95 -4.44 -39.54 -10.79
N ALA A 96 -5.07 -40.52 -10.12
CA ALA A 96 -4.59 -41.88 -10.05
C ALA A 96 -4.65 -42.58 -11.43
N LEU A 97 -5.74 -42.37 -12.17
CA LEU A 97 -5.90 -42.85 -13.55
C LEU A 97 -4.88 -42.22 -14.50
N TRP A 98 -4.63 -40.94 -14.35
CA TRP A 98 -3.61 -40.22 -15.11
C TRP A 98 -2.21 -40.78 -14.84
N ALA A 99 -1.85 -40.93 -13.56
CA ALA A 99 -0.56 -41.52 -13.19
C ALA A 99 -0.42 -42.95 -13.71
N TYR A 100 -1.48 -43.73 -13.64
CA TYR A 100 -1.51 -45.11 -14.17
C TYR A 100 -1.43 -45.12 -15.71
N TRP A 101 -2.23 -44.30 -16.40
CA TRP A 101 -2.29 -44.27 -17.88
C TRP A 101 -1.02 -43.64 -18.50
N GLY A 102 -0.52 -42.56 -17.93
CA GLY A 102 0.71 -41.92 -18.38
C GLY A 102 1.93 -42.82 -18.22
N ALA A 103 1.95 -43.69 -17.22
CA ALA A 103 3.02 -44.67 -17.02
C ALA A 103 2.95 -45.84 -18.01
N PHE A 104 1.76 -46.20 -18.55
CA PHE A 104 1.57 -47.39 -19.35
C PHE A 104 1.25 -47.13 -20.84
N PHE A 105 0.65 -45.99 -21.19
CA PHE A 105 0.12 -45.76 -22.54
C PHE A 105 0.65 -44.53 -23.27
N GLY A 106 1.40 -43.65 -22.61
CA GLY A 106 2.13 -42.55 -23.26
C GLY A 106 1.30 -41.49 -24.00
N ASP A 107 -0.01 -41.49 -23.89
CA ASP A 107 -0.91 -40.59 -24.64
C ASP A 107 -1.33 -39.41 -23.73
N VAL A 108 -0.52 -38.34 -23.79
CA VAL A 108 -0.59 -37.18 -22.88
C VAL A 108 -1.87 -36.35 -23.10
N LEU A 109 -2.36 -36.25 -24.34
CA LEU A 109 -3.52 -35.37 -24.66
C LEU A 109 -4.84 -35.84 -24.06
N TRP A 110 -5.11 -37.16 -24.05
CA TRP A 110 -6.34 -37.74 -23.48
C TRP A 110 -6.35 -37.63 -21.95
N THR A 111 -5.20 -37.83 -21.32
CA THR A 111 -5.05 -37.77 -19.88
C THR A 111 -5.20 -36.33 -19.38
N GLU A 112 -4.67 -35.32 -20.09
CA GLU A 112 -4.85 -33.91 -19.75
C GLU A 112 -6.32 -33.46 -19.81
N PHE A 113 -7.07 -33.89 -20.85
CA PHE A 113 -8.49 -33.60 -20.99
C PHE A 113 -9.32 -34.20 -19.84
N MET A 114 -9.07 -35.46 -19.48
CA MET A 114 -9.80 -36.14 -18.42
C MET A 114 -9.49 -35.53 -17.04
N VAL A 115 -8.23 -35.24 -16.74
CA VAL A 115 -7.82 -34.61 -15.47
C VAL A 115 -8.38 -33.21 -15.40
N GLY A 116 -8.19 -32.38 -16.42
CA GLY A 116 -8.72 -31.05 -16.48
C GLY A 116 -10.24 -30.98 -16.41
N GLY A 117 -10.93 -31.87 -17.12
CA GLY A 117 -12.38 -32.02 -17.07
C GLY A 117 -12.89 -32.38 -15.68
N ALA A 118 -12.22 -33.31 -14.99
CA ALA A 118 -12.58 -33.71 -13.63
C ALA A 118 -12.35 -32.58 -12.64
N TYR A 119 -11.25 -31.81 -12.76
CA TYR A 119 -11.00 -30.63 -11.94
C TYR A 119 -12.07 -29.55 -12.19
N LEU A 120 -12.46 -29.33 -13.46
CA LEU A 120 -13.51 -28.37 -13.79
C LEU A 120 -14.86 -28.77 -13.17
N VAL A 121 -15.24 -30.05 -13.29
CA VAL A 121 -16.47 -30.59 -12.69
C VAL A 121 -16.41 -30.47 -11.16
N ALA A 122 -15.27 -30.75 -10.54
CA ALA A 122 -15.06 -30.61 -9.12
C ALA A 122 -15.17 -29.14 -8.68
N LEU A 123 -14.57 -28.22 -9.44
CA LEU A 123 -14.65 -26.77 -9.18
C LEU A 123 -16.08 -26.25 -9.34
N LEU A 124 -16.76 -26.64 -10.42
CA LEU A 124 -18.16 -26.24 -10.66
C LEU A 124 -19.09 -26.82 -9.59
N GLY A 125 -18.84 -28.06 -9.13
CA GLY A 125 -19.57 -28.67 -8.02
C GLY A 125 -19.36 -27.92 -6.71
N GLY A 126 -18.11 -27.52 -6.41
CA GLY A 126 -17.78 -26.70 -5.26
C GLY A 126 -18.39 -25.30 -5.33
N LEU A 127 -18.35 -24.65 -6.50
CA LEU A 127 -19.01 -23.36 -6.75
C LEU A 127 -20.54 -23.46 -6.65
N PHE A 128 -21.15 -24.52 -7.17
CA PHE A 128 -22.57 -24.78 -7.06
C PHE A 128 -23.00 -25.04 -5.62
N GLY A 129 -22.24 -25.84 -4.89
CA GLY A 129 -22.41 -26.01 -3.44
C GLY A 129 -22.32 -24.69 -2.69
N ALA A 130 -21.30 -23.87 -2.98
CA ALA A 130 -21.15 -22.54 -2.41
C ALA A 130 -22.28 -21.58 -2.80
N PHE A 131 -22.82 -21.69 -4.01
CA PHE A 131 -23.97 -20.92 -4.50
C PHE A 131 -25.28 -21.30 -3.79
N LEU A 132 -25.60 -22.60 -3.73
CA LEU A 132 -26.79 -23.10 -3.02
C LEU A 132 -26.79 -22.70 -1.54
N TYR A 133 -25.66 -22.71 -0.94
CA TYR A 133 -25.44 -22.32 0.45
C TYR A 133 -25.67 -20.82 0.73
N ARG A 134 -25.61 -19.96 -0.28
CA ARG A 134 -25.77 -18.51 -0.15
C ARG A 134 -27.22 -18.06 0.03
N PHE A 135 -28.19 -18.88 -0.40
CA PHE A 135 -29.60 -18.46 -0.45
C PHE A 135 -30.42 -18.75 0.81
N GLU A 136 -29.89 -19.50 1.79
CA GLU A 136 -30.66 -19.78 3.01
C GLU A 136 -29.84 -19.53 4.27
N ALA A 137 -30.26 -18.54 5.04
CA ALA A 137 -29.65 -18.16 6.31
C ALA A 137 -30.60 -18.46 7.47
N THR A 138 -30.20 -19.39 8.35
CA THR A 138 -30.59 -19.34 9.78
C THR A 138 -29.89 -20.43 10.61
N THR A 139 -28.66 -20.23 11.05
CA THR A 139 -28.11 -20.83 12.29
C THR A 139 -26.84 -20.11 12.75
N GLU A 140 -26.64 -20.02 14.05
CA GLU A 140 -25.74 -19.05 14.70
C GLU A 140 -24.23 -19.35 14.65
N ARG A 141 -23.76 -20.39 13.96
CA ARG A 141 -22.31 -20.72 13.96
C ARG A 141 -21.76 -20.97 12.57
N VAL A 142 -21.03 -20.00 12.06
CA VAL A 142 -20.10 -20.21 10.92
C VAL A 142 -18.89 -20.99 11.43
N SER A 143 -18.58 -22.15 10.82
CA SER A 143 -17.41 -22.95 11.21
C SER A 143 -16.11 -22.14 11.12
N GLU A 144 -15.30 -22.20 12.17
CA GLU A 144 -13.96 -21.61 12.21
C GLU A 144 -12.91 -22.47 11.47
N LEU A 145 -13.25 -23.71 11.13
CA LEU A 145 -12.40 -24.60 10.36
C LEU A 145 -12.65 -24.43 8.84
N PRO A 146 -11.61 -24.58 8.02
CA PRO A 146 -11.78 -24.66 6.58
C PRO A 146 -12.73 -25.80 6.19
N SER A 147 -13.69 -25.53 5.30
CA SER A 147 -14.62 -26.54 4.77
C SER A 147 -13.92 -27.41 3.72
N LEU A 148 -14.55 -28.52 3.36
CA LEU A 148 -14.06 -29.35 2.25
C LEU A 148 -13.99 -28.57 0.93
N SER A 149 -14.96 -27.67 0.69
CA SER A 149 -14.92 -26.77 -0.46
C SER A 149 -13.72 -25.83 -0.45
N ASP A 150 -13.26 -25.36 0.72
CA ASP A 150 -12.04 -24.54 0.83
C ASP A 150 -10.80 -25.33 0.40
N TRP A 151 -10.68 -26.59 0.84
CA TRP A 151 -9.58 -27.47 0.41
C TRP A 151 -9.64 -27.78 -1.10
N LEU A 152 -10.84 -27.94 -1.64
CA LEU A 152 -11.03 -28.12 -3.07
C LEU A 152 -10.51 -26.92 -3.88
N PHE A 153 -10.81 -25.69 -3.45
CA PHE A 153 -10.29 -24.50 -4.10
C PHE A 153 -8.76 -24.40 -4.02
N ILE A 154 -8.16 -24.78 -2.88
CA ILE A 154 -6.69 -24.82 -2.75
C ILE A 154 -6.10 -25.83 -3.76
N VAL A 155 -6.63 -27.04 -3.83
CA VAL A 155 -6.14 -28.06 -4.77
C VAL A 155 -6.37 -27.61 -6.22
N SER A 156 -7.52 -26.97 -6.51
CA SER A 156 -7.81 -26.41 -7.83
C SER A 156 -6.89 -25.28 -8.26
N ALA A 157 -6.22 -24.61 -7.33
CA ALA A 157 -5.16 -23.64 -7.64
C ALA A 157 -3.81 -24.35 -7.93
N VAL A 158 -3.54 -25.47 -7.25
CA VAL A 158 -2.25 -26.17 -7.35
C VAL A 158 -2.04 -26.76 -8.77
N ALA A 159 -3.04 -27.44 -9.33
CA ALA A 159 -2.89 -28.11 -10.61
C ALA A 159 -2.58 -27.17 -11.79
N PRO A 160 -3.33 -26.07 -12.01
CA PRO A 160 -3.01 -25.11 -13.07
C PRO A 160 -1.60 -24.53 -12.97
N ILE A 161 -1.17 -24.22 -11.76
CA ILE A 161 0.14 -23.59 -11.55
C ILE A 161 1.28 -24.58 -11.79
N ILE A 162 1.17 -25.82 -11.31
CA ILE A 162 2.18 -26.85 -11.59
C ILE A 162 2.26 -27.11 -13.09
N TRP A 163 1.11 -27.29 -13.74
CA TRP A 163 1.04 -27.49 -15.17
C TRP A 163 1.64 -26.34 -15.95
N TRP A 164 1.30 -25.11 -15.63
CA TRP A 164 1.85 -23.91 -16.25
C TRP A 164 3.37 -23.80 -16.06
N ASN A 165 3.90 -24.13 -14.88
CA ASN A 165 5.36 -24.15 -14.67
C ASN A 165 6.10 -25.18 -15.53
N ILE A 166 5.47 -26.29 -15.85
CA ILE A 166 6.08 -27.35 -16.67
C ILE A 166 6.03 -27.00 -18.16
N TYR A 167 4.88 -26.54 -18.64
CA TYR A 167 4.60 -26.40 -20.07
C TYR A 167 4.68 -24.96 -20.60
N ASN A 168 4.90 -23.96 -19.76
CA ASN A 168 4.85 -22.55 -20.17
C ASN A 168 5.77 -22.23 -21.36
N ILE A 169 7.01 -22.70 -21.37
CA ILE A 169 7.98 -22.43 -22.46
C ILE A 169 7.49 -23.01 -23.80
N GLU A 170 6.94 -24.21 -23.78
CA GLU A 170 6.38 -24.84 -24.97
C GLU A 170 5.14 -24.10 -25.48
N LEU A 171 4.25 -23.72 -24.57
CA LEU A 171 2.98 -23.08 -24.90
C LEU A 171 3.18 -21.64 -25.38
N THR A 172 4.09 -20.87 -24.81
CA THR A 172 4.38 -19.50 -25.25
C THR A 172 5.01 -19.45 -26.64
N THR A 173 5.71 -20.49 -27.08
CA THR A 173 6.21 -20.59 -28.46
C THR A 173 5.12 -20.89 -29.49
N ARG A 174 3.92 -21.30 -29.04
CA ARG A 174 2.78 -21.66 -29.89
C ARG A 174 1.64 -20.65 -29.84
N ILE A 175 1.83 -19.48 -29.25
CA ILE A 175 0.81 -18.41 -29.20
C ILE A 175 0.35 -18.07 -30.61
N GLY A 176 -0.97 -18.00 -30.79
CA GLY A 176 -1.58 -17.77 -32.09
C GLY A 176 -1.91 -19.04 -32.91
N GLY A 177 -1.48 -20.21 -32.45
CA GLY A 177 -1.83 -21.52 -32.99
C GLY A 177 -3.12 -22.13 -32.42
N PRO A 178 -3.37 -23.40 -32.64
CA PRO A 178 -4.47 -24.12 -31.99
C PRO A 178 -4.27 -24.18 -30.48
N VAL A 179 -5.24 -23.70 -29.71
CA VAL A 179 -5.17 -23.65 -28.25
C VAL A 179 -5.48 -25.05 -27.68
N PRO A 180 -4.58 -25.66 -26.90
CA PRO A 180 -4.85 -26.93 -26.23
C PRO A 180 -6.02 -26.80 -25.25
N THR A 181 -6.86 -27.84 -25.18
CA THR A 181 -8.01 -27.88 -24.25
C THR A 181 -7.57 -27.75 -22.79
N SER A 182 -6.36 -28.19 -22.44
CA SER A 182 -5.75 -28.03 -21.13
C SER A 182 -5.58 -26.55 -20.74
N VAL A 183 -5.17 -25.68 -21.66
CA VAL A 183 -5.09 -24.23 -21.44
C VAL A 183 -6.46 -23.71 -21.05
N VAL A 184 -7.52 -24.07 -21.79
CA VAL A 184 -8.88 -23.62 -21.51
C VAL A 184 -9.32 -24.01 -20.10
N ILE A 185 -9.17 -25.27 -19.75
CA ILE A 185 -9.62 -25.81 -18.47
C ILE A 185 -8.85 -25.20 -17.31
N TYR A 186 -7.53 -25.19 -17.37
CA TYR A 186 -6.71 -24.65 -16.28
C TYR A 186 -6.82 -23.15 -16.10
N THR A 187 -7.02 -22.39 -17.18
CA THR A 187 -7.29 -20.96 -17.09
C THR A 187 -8.62 -20.68 -16.39
N LEU A 188 -9.68 -21.40 -16.75
CA LEU A 188 -10.99 -21.24 -16.10
C LEU A 188 -10.94 -21.63 -14.62
N MET A 189 -10.20 -22.67 -14.26
CA MET A 189 -9.98 -23.04 -12.85
C MET A 189 -9.26 -21.93 -12.08
N LEU A 190 -8.16 -21.40 -12.63
CA LEU A 190 -7.38 -20.37 -11.98
C LEU A 190 -8.17 -19.06 -11.88
N ALA A 191 -8.94 -18.70 -12.91
CA ALA A 191 -9.83 -17.55 -12.89
C ALA A 191 -10.91 -17.67 -11.80
N ALA A 192 -11.56 -18.85 -11.69
CA ALA A 192 -12.56 -19.09 -10.66
C ALA A 192 -11.99 -18.99 -9.24
N VAL A 193 -10.81 -19.56 -9.00
CA VAL A 193 -10.09 -19.42 -7.71
C VAL A 193 -9.76 -17.95 -7.45
N SER A 194 -9.27 -17.24 -8.46
CA SER A 194 -8.91 -15.80 -8.34
C SER A 194 -10.12 -14.94 -7.98
N PHE A 195 -11.27 -15.18 -8.61
CA PHE A 195 -12.51 -14.48 -8.26
C PHE A 195 -12.99 -14.81 -6.84
N ASP A 196 -12.87 -16.07 -6.41
CA ASP A 196 -13.30 -16.47 -5.07
C ASP A 196 -12.42 -15.88 -3.97
N ILE A 197 -11.07 -15.90 -4.13
CA ILE A 197 -10.17 -15.30 -3.13
C ILE A 197 -10.35 -13.78 -3.03
N ALA A 198 -10.50 -13.10 -4.16
CA ALA A 198 -10.76 -11.65 -4.16
C ALA A 198 -12.11 -11.33 -3.48
N ARG A 199 -13.16 -12.10 -3.75
CA ARG A 199 -14.46 -11.98 -3.09
C ARG A 199 -14.38 -12.19 -1.58
N ARG A 200 -13.58 -13.16 -1.13
CA ARG A 200 -13.42 -13.48 0.31
C ARG A 200 -12.73 -12.38 1.07
N VAL A 201 -11.74 -11.71 0.46
CA VAL A 201 -10.84 -10.78 1.15
C VAL A 201 -11.29 -9.33 1.03
N ILE A 202 -11.81 -8.93 -0.13
CA ILE A 202 -12.14 -7.51 -0.40
C ILE A 202 -13.64 -7.32 -0.67
N GLY A 203 -14.34 -8.42 -0.95
CA GLY A 203 -15.76 -8.35 -1.29
C GLY A 203 -16.02 -8.49 -2.80
N PRO A 204 -17.30 -8.34 -3.23
CA PRO A 204 -17.73 -8.74 -4.56
C PRO A 204 -17.40 -7.73 -5.68
N VAL A 205 -17.01 -6.50 -5.36
CA VAL A 205 -16.90 -5.40 -6.34
C VAL A 205 -15.85 -5.69 -7.41
N ILE A 206 -14.61 -6.06 -6.99
CA ILE A 206 -13.53 -6.37 -7.95
C ILE A 206 -13.83 -7.63 -8.78
N PRO A 207 -14.24 -8.76 -8.18
CA PRO A 207 -14.69 -9.90 -8.95
C PRO A 207 -15.79 -9.58 -9.97
N PHE A 208 -16.75 -8.73 -9.60
CA PHE A 208 -17.82 -8.31 -10.49
C PHE A 208 -17.28 -7.51 -11.69
N ILE A 209 -16.40 -6.53 -11.43
CA ILE A 209 -15.76 -5.74 -12.50
C ILE A 209 -14.93 -6.66 -13.40
N GLY A 210 -14.07 -7.52 -12.84
CA GLY A 210 -13.27 -8.47 -13.61
C GLY A 210 -14.12 -9.43 -14.43
N PHE A 211 -15.23 -9.92 -13.87
CA PHE A 211 -16.17 -10.77 -14.57
C PHE A 211 -16.90 -10.04 -15.70
N PHE A 212 -17.24 -8.78 -15.50
CA PHE A 212 -17.82 -7.94 -16.55
C PHE A 212 -16.86 -7.79 -17.74
N PHE A 213 -15.59 -7.49 -17.51
CA PHE A 213 -14.58 -7.38 -18.58
C PHE A 213 -14.34 -8.74 -19.26
N LEU A 214 -14.34 -9.81 -18.48
CA LEU A 214 -14.21 -11.15 -19.03
C LEU A 214 -15.37 -11.50 -19.98
N ILE A 215 -16.61 -11.26 -19.55
CA ILE A 215 -17.78 -11.51 -20.39
C ILE A 215 -17.81 -10.61 -21.62
N TYR A 216 -17.41 -9.34 -21.46
CA TYR A 216 -17.33 -8.38 -22.57
C TYR A 216 -16.39 -8.87 -23.68
N SER A 217 -15.32 -9.57 -23.35
CA SER A 217 -14.37 -10.12 -24.34
C SER A 217 -14.95 -11.23 -25.21
N PHE A 218 -16.04 -11.89 -24.77
CA PHE A 218 -16.64 -12.99 -25.54
C PHE A 218 -17.49 -12.49 -26.71
N LYS A 219 -17.32 -13.18 -27.86
CA LYS A 219 -18.02 -12.87 -29.10
C LYS A 219 -19.52 -12.60 -28.97
N PRO A 220 -20.36 -13.38 -28.27
CA PRO A 220 -21.78 -13.12 -28.17
C PRO A 220 -22.13 -11.78 -27.53
N ILE A 221 -21.36 -11.35 -26.52
CA ILE A 221 -21.61 -10.09 -25.82
C ILE A 221 -20.96 -8.91 -26.54
N ALA A 222 -19.78 -9.09 -27.06
CA ALA A 222 -19.06 -8.10 -27.85
C ALA A 222 -19.90 -7.58 -29.05
N GLN A 223 -20.54 -8.49 -29.76
CA GLN A 223 -21.33 -8.19 -30.96
C GLN A 223 -22.68 -7.54 -30.70
N ILE A 224 -23.22 -7.65 -29.47
CA ILE A 224 -24.47 -6.95 -29.10
C ILE A 224 -24.19 -5.64 -28.39
N SER A 225 -22.92 -5.32 -28.10
CA SER A 225 -22.57 -4.07 -27.44
C SER A 225 -22.86 -2.86 -28.34
N PRO A 226 -23.41 -1.77 -27.79
CA PRO A 226 -23.87 -0.65 -28.59
C PRO A 226 -22.73 0.30 -29.00
N GLY A 227 -22.82 0.84 -30.22
CA GLY A 227 -21.99 1.96 -30.68
C GLY A 227 -20.47 1.72 -30.59
N LEU A 228 -19.74 2.60 -29.95
CA LEU A 228 -18.28 2.53 -29.79
C LEU A 228 -17.80 1.31 -28.99
N LEU A 229 -18.68 0.70 -28.20
CA LEU A 229 -18.33 -0.49 -27.41
C LEU A 229 -18.43 -1.79 -28.23
N TYR A 230 -18.95 -1.74 -29.49
CA TYR A 230 -18.99 -2.91 -30.37
C TYR A 230 -17.57 -3.38 -30.74
N HIS A 231 -17.29 -4.68 -30.64
CA HIS A 231 -16.10 -5.30 -31.18
C HIS A 231 -16.42 -6.77 -31.62
N ASP A 232 -15.53 -7.35 -32.41
CA ASP A 232 -15.78 -8.68 -32.96
C ASP A 232 -15.83 -9.81 -31.92
N GLY A 233 -15.18 -9.57 -30.78
CA GLY A 233 -15.11 -10.53 -29.67
C GLY A 233 -14.26 -11.76 -29.99
N PHE A 234 -13.99 -12.55 -28.97
CA PHE A 234 -13.14 -13.73 -29.04
C PHE A 234 -13.90 -15.01 -28.67
N GLY A 235 -13.44 -16.13 -29.20
CA GLY A 235 -13.85 -17.46 -28.75
C GLY A 235 -13.25 -17.79 -27.39
N LEU A 236 -13.79 -18.82 -26.74
CA LEU A 236 -13.33 -19.26 -25.41
C LEU A 236 -11.85 -19.66 -25.43
N ASP A 237 -11.41 -20.33 -26.48
CA ASP A 237 -10.03 -20.73 -26.73
C ASP A 237 -9.07 -19.53 -26.69
N ARG A 238 -9.38 -18.49 -27.44
CA ARG A 238 -8.58 -17.27 -27.49
C ARG A 238 -8.61 -16.47 -26.20
N VAL A 239 -9.78 -16.34 -25.55
CA VAL A 239 -9.88 -15.70 -24.23
C VAL A 239 -8.99 -16.39 -23.21
N THR A 240 -9.00 -17.70 -23.19
CA THR A 240 -8.17 -18.46 -22.22
C THR A 240 -6.68 -18.43 -22.57
N GLU A 241 -6.33 -18.36 -23.85
CA GLU A 241 -4.95 -18.22 -24.29
C GLU A 241 -4.34 -16.90 -23.78
N PHE A 242 -4.97 -15.77 -24.06
CA PHE A 242 -4.40 -14.49 -23.60
C PHE A 242 -4.44 -14.32 -22.08
N LEU A 243 -5.41 -14.91 -21.41
CA LEU A 243 -5.45 -14.88 -19.95
C LEU A 243 -4.33 -15.68 -19.29
N MET A 244 -3.87 -16.77 -19.91
CA MET A 244 -2.89 -17.66 -19.28
C MET A 244 -1.47 -17.48 -19.81
N LEU A 245 -1.32 -17.17 -21.10
CA LEU A 245 -0.02 -17.22 -21.77
C LEU A 245 0.55 -15.85 -22.12
N GLU A 246 -0.26 -14.79 -22.21
CA GLU A 246 0.23 -13.46 -22.53
C GLU A 246 0.72 -12.71 -21.29
N ALA A 247 1.54 -11.68 -21.54
CA ALA A 247 2.19 -10.89 -20.49
C ALA A 247 1.21 -10.14 -19.57
N ASP A 248 0.01 -9.82 -20.04
CA ASP A 248 -1.00 -9.08 -19.30
C ASP A 248 -2.02 -9.97 -18.56
N GLY A 249 -1.89 -11.31 -18.71
CA GLY A 249 -2.83 -12.28 -18.18
C GLY A 249 -2.79 -12.50 -16.67
N ILE A 250 -3.43 -13.57 -16.21
CA ILE A 250 -3.53 -13.95 -14.79
C ILE A 250 -2.15 -14.15 -14.16
N THR A 251 -1.20 -14.69 -14.92
CA THR A 251 0.19 -14.93 -14.50
C THR A 251 1.13 -13.83 -15.00
N GLY A 252 0.57 -12.70 -15.44
CA GLY A 252 1.27 -11.64 -16.16
C GLY A 252 1.98 -10.63 -15.27
N LEU A 253 2.17 -9.44 -15.86
CA LEU A 253 2.91 -8.31 -15.30
C LEU A 253 2.44 -7.89 -13.90
N ILE A 254 1.12 -7.85 -13.69
CA ILE A 254 0.58 -7.41 -12.39
C ILE A 254 1.02 -8.37 -11.28
N VAL A 255 0.90 -9.67 -11.48
CA VAL A 255 1.35 -10.68 -10.51
C VAL A 255 2.86 -10.60 -10.29
N GLU A 256 3.63 -10.32 -11.34
CA GLU A 256 5.08 -10.14 -11.24
C GLU A 256 5.46 -8.95 -10.35
N VAL A 257 4.83 -7.79 -10.54
CA VAL A 257 5.07 -6.59 -9.72
C VAL A 257 4.67 -6.83 -8.27
N PHE A 258 3.52 -7.50 -8.05
CA PHE A 258 3.07 -7.83 -6.70
C PHE A 258 4.04 -8.76 -6.00
N ALA A 259 4.50 -9.80 -6.68
CA ALA A 259 5.45 -10.75 -6.14
C ALA A 259 6.83 -10.12 -5.89
N THR A 260 7.33 -9.31 -6.83
CA THR A 260 8.67 -8.71 -6.73
C THR A 260 8.73 -7.59 -5.71
N TYR A 261 7.81 -6.63 -5.78
CA TYR A 261 7.94 -5.40 -5.00
C TYR A 261 6.98 -5.34 -3.81
N ILE A 262 5.69 -5.63 -4.02
CA ILE A 262 4.70 -5.36 -2.97
C ILE A 262 4.92 -6.26 -1.76
N VAL A 263 5.19 -7.56 -1.97
CA VAL A 263 5.42 -8.50 -0.85
C VAL A 263 6.54 -8.03 0.05
N ILE A 264 7.74 -7.75 -0.51
CA ILE A 264 8.91 -7.41 0.29
C ILE A 264 8.73 -6.09 1.05
N PHE A 265 8.07 -5.09 0.44
CA PHE A 265 7.82 -3.82 1.12
C PHE A 265 6.74 -3.91 2.19
N VAL A 266 5.73 -4.76 2.00
CA VAL A 266 4.72 -5.04 3.04
C VAL A 266 5.36 -5.81 4.20
N VAL A 267 6.27 -6.75 3.92
CA VAL A 267 7.07 -7.44 4.94
C VAL A 267 7.98 -6.44 5.67
N LEU A 268 8.68 -5.56 4.96
CA LEU A 268 9.49 -4.49 5.55
C LEU A 268 8.65 -3.61 6.49
N GLY A 269 7.46 -3.19 6.03
CA GLY A 269 6.51 -2.43 6.85
C GLY A 269 6.12 -3.16 8.14
N ALA A 270 5.89 -4.47 8.06
CA ALA A 270 5.58 -5.30 9.22
C ALA A 270 6.77 -5.40 10.21
N PHE A 271 8.00 -5.49 9.72
CA PHE A 271 9.19 -5.43 10.58
C PHE A 271 9.30 -4.08 11.30
N LEU A 272 9.13 -2.96 10.59
CA LEU A 272 9.16 -1.62 11.18
C LEU A 272 8.06 -1.44 12.25
N GLU A 273 6.84 -1.95 11.98
CA GLU A 273 5.73 -1.90 12.92
C GLU A 273 6.00 -2.74 14.18
N LYS A 274 6.37 -4.01 14.02
CA LYS A 274 6.53 -4.95 15.14
C LYS A 274 7.78 -4.68 15.99
N THR A 275 8.76 -3.96 15.47
CA THR A 275 9.94 -3.54 16.25
C THR A 275 9.72 -2.30 17.11
N GLY A 276 8.58 -1.58 16.96
CA GLY A 276 8.18 -0.46 17.82
C GLY A 276 8.36 0.92 17.23
N LEU A 277 8.65 1.02 15.92
CA LEU A 277 8.79 2.32 15.23
C LEU A 277 7.48 3.13 15.31
N GLY A 278 6.31 2.49 15.21
CA GLY A 278 5.01 3.18 15.26
C GLY A 278 4.81 3.96 16.56
N GLU A 279 5.05 3.32 17.71
CA GLU A 279 4.96 3.99 19.02
C GLU A 279 5.96 5.14 19.14
N PHE A 280 7.19 4.93 18.66
CA PHE A 280 8.20 5.96 18.67
C PHE A 280 7.79 7.18 17.85
N LEU A 281 7.24 6.98 16.64
CA LEU A 281 6.79 8.08 15.77
C LEU A 281 5.66 8.88 16.43
N ILE A 282 4.71 8.23 17.10
CA ILE A 282 3.63 8.89 17.84
C ILE A 282 4.22 9.69 19.01
N ASP A 283 5.08 9.09 19.86
CA ASP A 283 5.71 9.78 20.98
C ASP A 283 6.53 11.01 20.51
N ALA A 284 7.32 10.85 19.44
CA ALA A 284 8.18 11.91 18.92
C ALA A 284 7.36 13.08 18.33
N THR A 285 6.37 12.78 17.50
CA THR A 285 5.50 13.79 16.90
C THR A 285 4.66 14.51 17.95
N TYR A 286 4.16 13.78 18.95
CA TYR A 286 3.40 14.35 20.06
C TYR A 286 4.27 15.31 20.90
N ARG A 287 5.54 14.96 21.13
CA ARG A 287 6.49 15.86 21.81
C ARG A 287 6.73 17.16 21.06
N VAL A 288 6.83 17.09 19.72
CA VAL A 288 7.17 18.24 18.87
C VAL A 288 5.96 19.15 18.65
N THR A 289 4.77 18.61 18.50
CA THR A 289 3.58 19.35 18.08
C THR A 289 2.57 19.58 19.21
N GLY A 290 2.56 18.75 20.23
CA GLY A 290 1.49 18.69 21.24
C GLY A 290 1.20 19.98 21.99
N GLN A 291 2.22 20.83 22.22
CA GLN A 291 2.07 22.13 22.90
C GLN A 291 1.48 23.23 22.00
N LYS A 292 1.54 23.05 20.68
CA LYS A 292 1.10 24.09 19.74
C LYS A 292 -0.43 24.16 19.70
N THR A 293 -0.96 25.31 19.28
CA THR A 293 -2.39 25.46 18.99
C THR A 293 -2.83 24.35 18.03
N GLY A 294 -3.84 23.57 18.42
CA GLY A 294 -4.26 22.41 17.67
C GLY A 294 -3.28 21.23 17.71
N GLY A 295 -2.34 21.23 18.65
CA GLY A 295 -1.24 20.27 18.77
C GLY A 295 -1.62 18.81 18.57
N PRO A 296 -2.63 18.26 19.25
CA PRO A 296 -3.09 16.89 19.03
C PRO A 296 -3.54 16.56 17.60
N GLY A 297 -4.18 17.54 16.93
CA GLY A 297 -4.53 17.37 15.52
C GLY A 297 -3.31 17.39 14.61
N LEU A 298 -2.35 18.26 14.87
CA LEU A 298 -1.07 18.29 14.15
C LEU A 298 -0.23 17.03 14.42
N THR A 299 -0.29 16.50 15.65
CA THR A 299 0.32 15.19 15.98
C THR A 299 -0.27 14.09 15.09
N ALA A 300 -1.60 14.03 14.96
CA ALA A 300 -2.28 13.07 14.11
C ALA A 300 -1.80 13.17 12.65
N VAL A 301 -1.75 14.41 12.11
CA VAL A 301 -1.30 14.63 10.73
C VAL A 301 0.15 14.17 10.52
N MET A 302 1.06 14.54 11.43
CA MET A 302 2.48 14.19 11.30
C MET A 302 2.73 12.70 11.57
N SER A 303 2.14 12.12 12.63
CA SER A 303 2.35 10.70 12.95
C SER A 303 1.77 9.79 11.89
N SER A 304 0.55 10.09 11.40
CA SER A 304 -0.08 9.30 10.34
C SER A 304 0.65 9.49 9.00
N GLY A 305 1.22 10.66 8.73
CA GLY A 305 2.07 10.87 7.56
C GLY A 305 3.34 10.03 7.61
N LEU A 306 4.05 10.06 8.72
CA LEU A 306 5.28 9.28 8.91
C LEU A 306 5.02 7.77 8.99
N PHE A 307 3.93 7.34 9.63
CA PHE A 307 3.56 5.93 9.67
C PHE A 307 3.02 5.47 8.32
N GLY A 308 2.28 6.32 7.61
CA GLY A 308 1.71 6.05 6.29
C GLY A 308 2.77 5.74 5.24
N MET A 309 3.92 6.44 5.27
CA MET A 309 5.05 6.15 4.37
C MET A 309 5.64 4.75 4.56
N ILE A 310 5.29 4.05 5.64
CA ILE A 310 5.74 2.70 5.96
C ILE A 310 4.65 1.68 5.62
N SER A 311 3.39 1.95 6.02
CA SER A 311 2.28 1.01 5.87
C SER A 311 1.73 0.94 4.44
N GLY A 312 1.82 2.03 3.67
CA GLY A 312 1.24 2.15 2.33
C GLY A 312 -0.30 1.98 2.27
N SER A 313 -0.97 1.78 3.40
CA SER A 313 -2.41 1.54 3.49
C SER A 313 -3.09 2.54 4.42
N GLY A 314 -3.98 3.38 3.87
CA GLY A 314 -4.72 4.38 4.64
C GLY A 314 -5.58 3.76 5.75
N VAL A 315 -6.26 2.64 5.49
CA VAL A 315 -7.13 1.98 6.47
C VAL A 315 -6.30 1.36 7.61
N ALA A 316 -5.22 0.65 7.27
CA ALA A 316 -4.33 0.07 8.29
C ALA A 316 -3.68 1.17 9.16
N ASN A 317 -3.30 2.28 8.54
CA ASN A 317 -2.77 3.44 9.24
C ASN A 317 -3.79 4.02 10.23
N VAL A 318 -5.05 4.25 9.81
CA VAL A 318 -6.14 4.72 10.70
C VAL A 318 -6.31 3.79 11.90
N VAL A 319 -6.28 2.49 11.72
CA VAL A 319 -6.45 1.53 12.82
C VAL A 319 -5.28 1.60 13.79
N THR A 320 -4.06 1.81 13.29
CA THR A 320 -2.85 1.82 14.13
C THR A 320 -2.68 3.15 14.86
N THR A 321 -2.65 4.28 14.14
CA THR A 321 -2.40 5.60 14.73
C THR A 321 -3.66 6.21 15.32
N GLY A 322 -4.81 5.99 14.69
CA GLY A 322 -6.08 6.60 15.08
C GLY A 322 -6.61 6.13 16.45
N THR A 323 -6.28 4.89 16.86
CA THR A 323 -6.62 4.41 18.23
C THR A 323 -6.00 5.27 19.32
N PHE A 324 -4.90 5.96 19.03
CA PHE A 324 -4.23 6.87 19.93
C PHE A 324 -4.59 8.33 19.65
N THR A 325 -4.51 8.76 18.39
CA THR A 325 -4.63 10.18 18.01
C THR A 325 -6.07 10.70 18.10
N ILE A 326 -7.06 9.89 17.74
CA ILE A 326 -8.48 10.30 17.78
C ILE A 326 -8.93 10.59 19.22
N PRO A 327 -8.71 9.70 20.23
CA PRO A 327 -9.02 10.02 21.62
C PRO A 327 -8.29 11.27 22.13
N LEU A 328 -7.03 11.46 21.73
CA LEU A 328 -6.22 12.61 22.08
C LEU A 328 -6.83 13.93 21.56
N MET A 329 -7.26 13.96 20.29
CA MET A 329 -7.95 15.10 19.69
C MET A 329 -9.29 15.40 20.38
N LYS A 330 -10.08 14.36 20.68
CA LYS A 330 -11.36 14.54 21.40
C LYS A 330 -11.17 15.12 22.79
N ARG A 331 -10.13 14.74 23.51
CA ARG A 331 -9.81 15.24 24.86
C ARG A 331 -9.54 16.75 24.90
N VAL A 332 -8.94 17.32 23.83
CA VAL A 332 -8.69 18.76 23.73
C VAL A 332 -9.83 19.55 23.09
N GLY A 333 -10.97 18.92 22.79
CA GLY A 333 -12.19 19.58 22.35
C GLY A 333 -12.48 19.54 20.85
N TYR A 334 -11.77 18.73 20.06
CA TYR A 334 -12.21 18.47 18.70
C TYR A 334 -13.51 17.66 18.66
N ARG A 335 -14.42 18.00 17.75
CA ARG A 335 -15.63 17.19 17.53
C ARG A 335 -15.26 15.78 17.02
N PRO A 336 -15.96 14.72 17.44
CA PRO A 336 -15.64 13.34 17.05
C PRO A 336 -15.54 13.14 15.54
N GLU A 337 -16.47 13.72 14.76
CA GLU A 337 -16.49 13.61 13.30
C GLU A 337 -15.26 14.26 12.68
N PHE A 338 -14.79 15.38 13.23
CA PHE A 338 -13.61 16.07 12.73
C PHE A 338 -12.32 15.36 13.14
N ALA A 339 -12.24 14.84 14.38
CA ALA A 339 -11.10 14.04 14.83
C ALA A 339 -10.92 12.78 13.96
N GLY A 340 -12.01 12.05 13.67
CA GLY A 340 -11.99 10.94 12.73
C GLY A 340 -11.60 11.36 11.32
N ALA A 341 -12.08 12.52 10.85
CA ALA A 341 -11.77 13.05 9.54
C ALA A 341 -10.30 13.45 9.37
N VAL A 342 -9.68 14.07 10.39
CA VAL A 342 -8.25 14.41 10.39
C VAL A 342 -7.41 13.15 10.24
N GLU A 343 -7.73 12.14 11.04
CA GLU A 343 -7.01 10.87 10.99
C GLU A 343 -7.18 10.17 9.64
N ALA A 344 -8.42 10.12 9.10
CA ALA A 344 -8.69 9.52 7.80
C ALA A 344 -7.94 10.23 6.66
N ALA A 345 -7.97 11.57 6.62
CA ALA A 345 -7.27 12.35 5.61
C ALA A 345 -5.74 12.16 5.72
N ALA A 346 -5.17 12.28 6.93
CA ALA A 346 -3.75 12.11 7.15
C ALA A 346 -3.27 10.70 6.80
N SER A 347 -4.00 9.67 7.22
CA SER A 347 -3.67 8.27 6.93
C SER A 347 -3.74 7.95 5.45
N THR A 348 -4.71 8.50 4.73
CA THR A 348 -4.85 8.30 3.29
C THR A 348 -3.69 8.91 2.51
N GLY A 349 -3.19 10.07 2.92
CA GLY A 349 -2.00 10.69 2.35
C GLY A 349 -0.75 9.83 2.44
N GLY A 350 -0.67 8.93 3.41
CA GLY A 350 0.43 7.98 3.54
C GLY A 350 0.60 7.06 2.33
N ALA A 351 -0.47 6.82 1.58
CA ALA A 351 -0.42 5.94 0.41
C ALA A 351 0.49 6.46 -0.72
N TYR A 352 0.72 7.75 -0.81
CA TYR A 352 1.64 8.36 -1.78
C TYR A 352 2.82 9.09 -1.14
N MET A 353 2.99 8.97 0.17
CA MET A 353 4.13 9.55 0.87
C MET A 353 5.38 8.69 0.69
N PRO A 354 6.44 9.22 0.05
CA PRO A 354 7.69 8.48 -0.08
C PRO A 354 8.33 8.15 1.28
N PRO A 355 9.17 7.09 1.38
CA PRO A 355 9.77 6.33 0.29
C PRO A 355 9.05 5.03 -0.09
N ILE A 356 8.12 4.47 0.73
CA ILE A 356 7.53 3.16 0.43
C ILE A 356 6.28 3.29 -0.44
N MET A 357 5.38 4.22 -0.11
CA MET A 357 4.13 4.43 -0.83
C MET A 357 3.21 3.19 -0.86
N ALA A 358 2.07 3.28 -1.53
CA ALA A 358 1.21 2.12 -1.79
C ALA A 358 1.71 1.31 -2.99
N GLY A 359 1.27 0.05 -3.11
CA GLY A 359 1.64 -0.85 -4.19
C GLY A 359 1.43 -0.29 -5.61
N GLY A 360 0.53 0.67 -5.78
CA GLY A 360 0.32 1.36 -7.05
C GLY A 360 1.55 2.11 -7.57
N ALA A 361 2.41 2.63 -6.69
CA ALA A 361 3.62 3.33 -7.11
C ALA A 361 4.64 2.40 -7.81
N PHE A 362 4.72 1.14 -7.41
CA PHE A 362 5.55 0.15 -8.10
C PHE A 362 4.98 -0.20 -9.47
N LEU A 363 3.65 -0.24 -9.60
CA LEU A 363 3.00 -0.41 -10.89
C LEU A 363 3.22 0.80 -11.80
N VAL A 364 3.20 2.03 -11.26
CA VAL A 364 3.59 3.23 -12.03
C VAL A 364 5.00 3.05 -12.57
N ALA A 365 5.96 2.71 -11.71
CA ALA A 365 7.35 2.52 -12.11
C ALA A 365 7.49 1.48 -13.25
N GLN A 366 6.81 0.35 -13.13
CA GLN A 366 6.88 -0.73 -14.11
C GLN A 366 6.17 -0.38 -15.43
N LEU A 367 4.96 0.21 -15.37
CA LEU A 367 4.18 0.56 -16.56
C LEU A 367 4.75 1.75 -17.33
N THR A 368 5.56 2.60 -16.67
CA THR A 368 6.24 3.73 -17.29
C THR A 368 7.72 3.48 -17.57
N GLU A 369 8.22 2.28 -17.27
CA GLU A 369 9.64 1.91 -17.36
C GLU A 369 10.57 2.91 -16.64
N THR A 370 10.05 3.57 -15.60
CA THR A 370 10.76 4.58 -14.81
C THR A 370 11.32 3.95 -13.55
N SER A 371 12.54 4.32 -13.13
CA SER A 371 13.12 3.78 -11.90
C SER A 371 12.23 4.13 -10.70
N TYR A 372 12.09 3.20 -9.75
CA TYR A 372 11.28 3.46 -8.54
C TYR A 372 11.79 4.68 -7.75
N PHE A 373 13.11 4.90 -7.75
CA PHE A 373 13.70 6.06 -7.10
C PHE A 373 13.29 7.38 -7.76
N ASP A 374 13.13 7.42 -9.08
CA ASP A 374 12.63 8.61 -9.78
C ASP A 374 11.17 8.89 -9.42
N ILE A 375 10.33 7.85 -9.29
CA ILE A 375 8.96 8.01 -8.77
C ILE A 375 8.97 8.58 -7.36
N VAL A 376 9.84 8.07 -6.48
CA VAL A 376 10.02 8.60 -5.10
C VAL A 376 10.36 10.09 -5.13
N LYS A 377 11.32 10.51 -5.97
CA LYS A 377 11.71 11.92 -6.10
C LYS A 377 10.54 12.80 -6.54
N ILE A 378 9.87 12.39 -7.60
CA ILE A 378 8.77 13.14 -8.22
C ILE A 378 7.58 13.25 -7.28
N ALA A 379 7.24 12.20 -6.53
CA ALA A 379 6.12 12.19 -5.59
C ALA A 379 6.37 13.01 -4.31
N THR A 380 7.63 13.32 -3.99
CA THR A 380 7.99 13.97 -2.71
C THR A 380 7.36 15.35 -2.54
N LEU A 381 7.50 16.24 -3.53
CA LEU A 381 6.95 17.61 -3.42
C LEU A 381 5.43 17.62 -3.33
N PRO A 382 4.68 16.89 -4.18
CA PRO A 382 3.24 16.75 -4.05
C PRO A 382 2.80 16.23 -2.68
N ALA A 383 3.46 15.21 -2.15
CA ALA A 383 3.14 14.63 -0.85
C ALA A 383 3.33 15.65 0.29
N ILE A 384 4.44 16.40 0.29
CA ILE A 384 4.70 17.46 1.27
C ILE A 384 3.60 18.53 1.22
N LEU A 385 3.20 18.99 0.03
CA LEU A 385 2.14 19.98 -0.15
C LEU A 385 0.80 19.48 0.40
N TYR A 386 0.48 18.21 0.19
CA TYR A 386 -0.72 17.61 0.76
C TYR A 386 -0.73 17.68 2.29
N TYR A 387 0.34 17.22 2.94
CA TYR A 387 0.42 17.24 4.40
C TYR A 387 0.46 18.67 4.96
N LEU A 388 1.07 19.61 4.26
CA LEU A 388 1.00 21.03 4.60
C LEU A 388 -0.44 21.55 4.52
N SER A 389 -1.19 21.16 3.48
CA SER A 389 -2.60 21.57 3.32
C SER A 389 -3.48 21.02 4.46
N VAL A 390 -3.39 19.73 4.75
CA VAL A 390 -4.14 19.09 5.83
C VAL A 390 -3.75 19.68 7.19
N GLY A 391 -2.45 19.79 7.47
CA GLY A 391 -1.93 20.35 8.72
C GLY A 391 -2.34 21.79 8.92
N TYR A 392 -2.26 22.62 7.89
CA TYR A 392 -2.67 24.01 7.97
C TYR A 392 -4.19 24.16 8.18
N MET A 393 -5.00 23.32 7.53
CA MET A 393 -6.46 23.31 7.74
C MET A 393 -6.82 22.90 9.19
N VAL A 394 -6.13 21.91 9.75
CA VAL A 394 -6.27 21.52 11.16
C VAL A 394 -5.89 22.66 12.10
N TYR A 395 -4.78 23.35 11.82
CA TYR A 395 -4.32 24.51 12.58
C TYR A 395 -5.35 25.67 12.55
N ILE A 396 -5.81 26.06 11.37
CA ILE A 396 -6.82 27.12 11.21
C ILE A 396 -8.12 26.78 11.94
N ARG A 397 -8.56 25.53 11.87
CA ARG A 397 -9.73 25.06 12.60
C ARG A 397 -9.53 25.16 14.12
N ALA A 398 -8.33 24.86 14.61
CA ALA A 398 -7.99 24.98 16.03
C ALA A 398 -7.96 26.44 16.48
N VAL A 399 -7.32 27.32 15.73
CA VAL A 399 -7.30 28.78 16.00
C VAL A 399 -8.72 29.34 16.07
N ARG A 400 -9.53 29.01 15.04
CA ARG A 400 -10.93 29.45 14.96
C ARG A 400 -11.79 29.01 16.14
N ARG A 401 -11.48 27.86 16.77
CA ARG A 401 -12.19 27.32 17.91
C ARG A 401 -11.54 27.56 19.25
N GLY A 402 -10.44 28.28 19.29
CA GLY A 402 -9.68 28.55 20.51
C GLY A 402 -9.14 27.26 21.16
N LEU A 403 -8.80 26.24 20.38
CA LEU A 403 -8.26 25.01 20.93
C LEU A 403 -6.77 25.20 21.26
N HIS A 404 -6.42 24.95 22.51
CA HIS A 404 -5.05 25.07 23.00
C HIS A 404 -4.29 23.74 22.82
N GLY A 405 -2.97 23.78 22.96
CA GLY A 405 -2.12 22.60 23.06
C GLY A 405 -2.30 21.90 24.42
N VAL A 406 -1.61 20.79 24.56
CA VAL A 406 -1.58 19.97 25.79
C VAL A 406 -0.54 20.52 26.75
N ASP A 407 -0.76 20.32 28.06
CA ASP A 407 0.20 20.72 29.11
C ASP A 407 1.57 20.05 28.84
N PRO A 408 2.69 20.78 28.94
CA PRO A 408 4.03 20.23 28.82
C PRO A 408 4.31 19.01 29.72
N ALA A 409 3.64 18.91 30.87
CA ALA A 409 3.77 17.81 31.81
C ALA A 409 3.18 16.49 31.29
N GLU A 410 2.21 16.56 30.38
CA GLU A 410 1.59 15.36 29.76
C GLU A 410 2.39 14.79 28.58
N LEU A 411 3.40 15.53 28.10
CA LEU A 411 4.17 15.15 26.94
C LEU A 411 5.28 14.15 27.27
N PRO A 412 5.57 13.17 26.41
CA PRO A 412 6.68 12.25 26.60
C PRO A 412 7.99 13.03 26.80
N PRO A 413 8.80 12.71 27.83
CA PRO A 413 10.08 13.41 28.07
C PRO A 413 11.10 13.06 26.98
N TRP A 414 12.00 13.99 26.67
CA TRP A 414 13.09 13.76 25.70
C TRP A 414 13.99 12.57 26.08
N SER A 415 14.13 12.29 27.37
CA SER A 415 14.87 11.11 27.87
C SER A 415 14.27 9.78 27.39
N ARG A 416 12.97 9.74 27.06
CA ARG A 416 12.31 8.56 26.46
C ARG A 416 12.49 8.51 24.93
N ILE A 417 12.59 9.65 24.26
CA ILE A 417 12.60 9.78 22.80
C ILE A 417 14.02 9.62 22.24
N ILE A 418 14.99 10.34 22.81
CA ILE A 418 16.37 10.38 22.28
C ILE A 418 17.01 8.99 22.17
N PRO A 419 16.91 8.09 23.16
CA PRO A 419 17.48 6.74 23.04
C PRO A 419 16.86 5.90 21.93
N ARG A 420 15.64 6.25 21.48
CA ARG A 420 14.88 5.53 20.45
C ARG A 420 15.04 6.11 19.04
N LEU A 421 15.85 7.15 18.85
CA LEU A 421 16.08 7.78 17.53
C LEU A 421 16.63 6.78 16.49
N HIS A 422 17.28 5.70 16.92
CA HIS A 422 17.78 4.67 16.03
C HIS A 422 16.67 3.98 15.21
N PHE A 423 15.41 4.01 15.67
CA PHE A 423 14.27 3.51 14.89
C PHE A 423 14.02 4.29 13.58
N LEU A 424 14.47 5.53 13.48
CA LEU A 424 14.39 6.29 12.22
C LEU A 424 15.43 5.88 11.19
N LEU A 425 16.53 5.25 11.61
CA LEU A 425 17.67 4.95 10.74
C LEU A 425 17.35 4.06 9.54
N PRO A 426 16.46 3.06 9.62
CA PRO A 426 16.11 2.22 8.47
C PRO A 426 15.59 3.01 7.26
N ILE A 427 14.83 4.11 7.49
CA ILE A 427 14.22 4.89 6.42
C ILE A 427 15.27 5.60 5.55
N PRO A 428 16.17 6.45 6.08
CA PRO A 428 17.21 7.09 5.28
C PRO A 428 18.20 6.08 4.69
N VAL A 429 18.46 4.97 5.36
CA VAL A 429 19.34 3.91 4.83
C VAL A 429 18.70 3.24 3.62
N MET A 430 17.40 2.95 3.64
CA MET A 430 16.69 2.44 2.47
C MET A 430 16.74 3.43 1.30
N VAL A 431 16.49 4.73 1.56
CA VAL A 431 16.59 5.76 0.53
C VAL A 431 18.01 5.83 -0.02
N TYR A 432 19.03 5.73 0.84
CA TYR A 432 20.41 5.71 0.42
C TYR A 432 20.73 4.56 -0.56
N TYR A 433 20.26 3.33 -0.26
CA TYR A 433 20.45 2.19 -1.18
C TYR A 433 19.76 2.42 -2.54
N LEU A 434 18.58 3.05 -2.56
CA LEU A 434 17.92 3.43 -3.80
C LEU A 434 18.72 4.50 -4.58
N VAL A 435 19.33 5.46 -3.88
CA VAL A 435 20.16 6.53 -4.50
C VAL A 435 21.40 5.99 -5.16
N ILE A 436 22.06 5.00 -4.56
CA ILE A 436 23.27 4.39 -5.13
C ILE A 436 22.98 3.39 -6.26
N GLY A 437 21.68 3.17 -6.59
CA GLY A 437 21.28 2.35 -7.73
C GLY A 437 20.96 0.90 -7.38
N ASP A 438 20.85 0.53 -6.09
CA ASP A 438 20.33 -0.78 -5.71
C ASP A 438 18.87 -0.91 -6.17
N SER A 439 18.49 -2.11 -6.59
CA SER A 439 17.09 -2.38 -6.87
C SER A 439 16.24 -2.18 -5.59
N ALA A 440 14.99 -1.72 -5.76
CA ALA A 440 14.08 -1.54 -4.64
C ALA A 440 13.92 -2.83 -3.80
N PHE A 441 13.99 -3.97 -4.47
CA PHE A 441 13.92 -5.31 -3.90
C PHE A 441 15.11 -5.60 -2.95
N LEU A 442 16.35 -5.32 -3.40
CA LEU A 442 17.57 -5.48 -2.60
C LEU A 442 17.65 -4.45 -1.47
N ALA A 443 17.27 -3.20 -1.73
CA ALA A 443 17.25 -2.14 -0.72
C ALA A 443 16.33 -2.49 0.45
N ALA A 444 15.13 -3.06 0.17
CA ALA A 444 14.21 -3.54 1.20
C ALA A 444 14.82 -4.68 2.04
N PHE A 445 15.49 -5.66 1.41
CA PHE A 445 16.17 -6.74 2.12
C PHE A 445 17.22 -6.21 3.09
N LYS A 446 18.16 -5.38 2.59
CA LYS A 446 19.23 -4.79 3.42
C LYS A 446 18.63 -4.01 4.60
N THR A 447 17.53 -3.32 4.37
CA THR A 447 16.81 -2.57 5.41
C THR A 447 16.17 -3.49 6.45
N ILE A 448 15.56 -4.61 6.06
CA ILE A 448 15.03 -5.62 6.99
C ILE A 448 16.16 -6.17 7.88
N CYS A 449 17.29 -6.53 7.29
CA CYS A 449 18.46 -7.00 8.04
C CYS A 449 18.91 -5.94 9.06
N LEU A 450 19.00 -4.68 8.67
CA LEU A 450 19.34 -3.58 9.57
C LEU A 450 18.35 -3.44 10.73
N ILE A 451 17.03 -3.56 10.48
CA ILE A 451 16.00 -3.50 11.52
C ILE A 451 16.20 -4.60 12.56
N VAL A 452 16.41 -5.85 12.11
CA VAL A 452 16.66 -6.98 13.01
C VAL A 452 17.93 -6.77 13.84
N MET A 453 18.99 -6.24 13.22
CA MET A 453 20.25 -5.93 13.90
C MET A 453 20.07 -4.80 14.93
N LEU A 454 19.41 -3.71 14.59
CA LEU A 454 19.12 -2.61 15.52
C LEU A 454 18.29 -3.09 16.73
N LYS A 455 17.29 -3.94 16.48
CA LYS A 455 16.51 -4.54 17.56
C LYS A 455 17.34 -5.47 18.45
N SER A 456 18.24 -6.22 17.84
CA SER A 456 19.20 -7.06 18.58
C SER A 456 20.12 -6.20 19.48
N CYS A 457 20.60 -5.07 18.96
CA CYS A 457 21.41 -4.11 19.74
C CYS A 457 20.62 -3.52 20.92
N GLU A 458 19.36 -3.14 20.69
CA GLU A 458 18.47 -2.63 21.76
C GLU A 458 18.30 -3.67 22.86
N LEU A 459 17.96 -4.91 22.50
CA LEU A 459 17.80 -6.00 23.46
C LEU A 459 19.09 -6.32 24.23
N LEU A 460 20.24 -6.34 23.52
CA LEU A 460 21.57 -6.53 24.13
C LEU A 460 21.93 -5.41 25.11
N SER A 461 21.56 -4.16 24.78
CA SER A 461 21.87 -3.01 25.65
C SER A 461 21.13 -3.04 26.98
N ASN A 462 20.03 -3.78 27.05
CA ASN A 462 19.22 -3.97 28.28
C ASN A 462 19.83 -5.01 29.24
N ILE A 463 20.82 -5.79 28.78
CA ILE A 463 21.52 -6.76 29.64
C ILE A 463 22.59 -6.01 30.47
N LYS A 464 22.44 -6.08 31.77
CA LYS A 464 23.43 -5.51 32.72
C LYS A 464 24.58 -6.46 32.91
N ALA A 465 25.68 -6.23 32.19
CA ALA A 465 26.95 -6.96 32.37
C ALA A 465 28.03 -6.03 32.95
N PRO A 466 28.96 -6.55 33.76
CA PRO A 466 29.91 -5.72 34.52
C PRO A 466 30.78 -4.75 33.70
N THR A 467 31.08 -5.10 32.45
CA THR A 467 31.95 -4.31 31.57
C THR A 467 31.15 -3.55 30.47
N ALA A 468 29.89 -3.92 30.29
CA ALA A 468 29.10 -3.53 29.13
C ALA A 468 28.71 -2.05 29.06
N ASN A 469 28.55 -1.37 30.18
CA ASN A 469 28.12 0.03 30.24
C ASN A 469 29.22 1.05 29.99
N ARG A 470 30.49 0.72 30.17
CA ARG A 470 31.63 1.65 30.01
C ARG A 470 32.12 1.76 28.56
N THR A 471 32.01 0.69 27.79
CA THR A 471 32.59 0.62 26.42
C THR A 471 31.57 0.71 25.30
N ALA A 472 30.33 0.24 25.51
CA ALA A 472 29.35 0.08 24.44
C ALA A 472 28.80 1.42 23.87
N ARG A 473 28.47 2.41 24.73
CA ARG A 473 27.97 3.71 24.27
C ARG A 473 29.05 4.53 23.52
N PRO A 474 30.28 4.68 24.06
CA PRO A 474 31.33 5.34 23.31
C PRO A 474 31.74 4.55 22.06
N PHE A 475 31.72 3.21 22.07
CA PHE A 475 32.05 2.39 20.92
C PHE A 475 31.03 2.55 19.79
N LEU A 476 29.74 2.56 20.08
CA LEU A 476 28.68 2.80 19.08
C LEU A 476 28.81 4.23 18.51
N ALA A 477 29.02 5.23 19.37
CA ALA A 477 29.25 6.60 18.95
C ALA A 477 30.52 6.74 18.11
N VAL A 478 31.62 6.12 18.53
CA VAL A 478 32.91 6.11 17.80
C VAL A 478 32.76 5.36 16.46
N SER A 479 32.04 4.22 16.44
CA SER A 479 31.87 3.43 15.21
C SER A 479 30.98 4.16 14.18
N ILE A 480 29.91 4.81 14.62
CA ILE A 480 29.08 5.67 13.76
C ILE A 480 29.88 6.87 13.29
N THR A 481 30.60 7.53 14.19
CA THR A 481 31.43 8.70 13.87
C THR A 481 32.57 8.29 12.94
N PHE A 482 33.20 7.14 13.17
CA PHE A 482 34.29 6.65 12.33
C PHE A 482 33.79 6.22 10.95
N GLY A 483 32.64 5.56 10.85
CA GLY A 483 32.02 5.21 9.57
C GLY A 483 31.66 6.45 8.75
N VAL A 484 31.09 7.46 9.40
CA VAL A 484 30.77 8.76 8.78
C VAL A 484 32.07 9.52 8.42
N PHE A 485 33.07 9.51 9.29
CA PHE A 485 34.33 10.25 9.08
C PHE A 485 35.18 9.60 7.99
N SER A 486 35.26 8.26 7.92
CA SER A 486 35.96 7.53 6.85
C SER A 486 35.35 7.81 5.48
N TYR A 487 34.05 7.95 5.40
CA TYR A 487 33.33 8.29 4.18
C TYR A 487 33.61 9.74 3.72
N PHE A 488 33.51 10.71 4.64
CA PHE A 488 33.63 12.12 4.27
C PHE A 488 35.08 12.58 4.03
N PHE A 489 36.05 11.99 4.68
CA PHE A 489 37.41 12.47 4.66
C PHE A 489 38.42 11.55 3.97
N GLY A 490 38.03 10.39 3.47
CA GLY A 490 38.88 9.47 2.71
C GLY A 490 40.19 9.12 3.46
N LEU A 491 40.11 9.07 4.82
CA LEU A 491 41.29 8.89 5.67
C LEU A 491 41.98 7.54 5.40
N THR A 492 43.13 7.60 4.81
CA THR A 492 44.08 6.49 4.68
C THR A 492 44.68 6.17 6.03
N VAL A 493 44.17 5.15 6.70
CA VAL A 493 44.82 4.60 7.89
C VAL A 493 45.98 3.72 7.44
N GLY A 494 47.14 3.96 8.01
CA GLY A 494 48.46 3.38 7.59
C GLY A 494 48.56 1.86 7.72
N ALA A 495 49.60 1.37 7.14
CA ALA A 495 49.98 0.04 6.66
C ALA A 495 49.66 -1.26 7.44
N PRO A 496 49.39 -1.43 8.72
CA PRO A 496 49.02 -2.76 9.21
C PRO A 496 47.55 -3.19 8.98
N PHE A 497 46.70 -2.27 8.54
CA PHE A 497 45.27 -2.55 8.28
C PHE A 497 44.83 -2.25 6.82
N SER A 498 45.80 -2.29 5.89
CA SER A 498 45.52 -1.98 4.48
C SER A 498 44.42 -2.85 3.87
N TRP A 499 44.41 -4.15 4.16
CA TRP A 499 43.35 -5.05 3.68
C TRP A 499 41.95 -4.65 4.21
N PHE A 500 41.86 -4.20 5.46
CA PHE A 500 40.60 -3.73 6.07
C PHE A 500 40.22 -2.36 5.50
N ALA A 501 41.17 -1.49 5.29
CA ALA A 501 40.98 -0.19 4.63
C ALA A 501 40.57 -0.33 3.16
N ASP A 502 41.15 -1.29 2.43
CA ASP A 502 40.78 -1.57 1.04
C ASP A 502 39.39 -2.21 0.93
N THR A 503 39.01 -3.06 1.88
CA THR A 503 37.64 -3.59 1.99
C THR A 503 36.63 -2.48 2.29
N LEU A 504 36.96 -1.53 3.17
CA LEU A 504 36.10 -0.38 3.48
C LEU A 504 36.03 0.64 2.32
N ARG A 505 37.07 0.78 1.50
CA ARG A 505 37.07 1.64 0.30
C ARG A 505 36.12 1.12 -0.79
N GLY A 506 35.89 -0.19 -0.86
CA GLY A 506 34.92 -0.81 -1.78
C GLY A 506 33.50 -0.83 -1.25
N MET A 507 33.30 -0.54 0.03
CA MET A 507 31.98 -0.56 0.67
C MET A 507 31.28 0.80 0.52
N ASN A 508 30.01 0.76 0.18
CA ASN A 508 29.15 1.92 0.28
C ASN A 508 28.80 2.22 1.74
N TRP A 509 28.30 3.43 2.02
CA TRP A 509 27.98 3.88 3.37
C TRP A 509 27.01 2.95 4.12
N GLY A 510 26.01 2.40 3.44
CA GLY A 510 25.02 1.48 4.03
C GLY A 510 25.65 0.16 4.45
N ASP A 511 26.55 -0.40 3.64
CA ASP A 511 27.28 -1.63 3.97
C ASP A 511 28.25 -1.39 5.13
N ALA A 512 28.90 -0.24 5.17
CA ALA A 512 29.76 0.15 6.30
C ALA A 512 28.97 0.24 7.61
N LEU A 513 27.77 0.84 7.57
CA LEU A 513 26.88 0.89 8.73
C LEU A 513 26.42 -0.52 9.15
N PHE A 514 26.04 -1.36 8.19
CA PHE A 514 25.62 -2.75 8.44
C PHE A 514 26.73 -3.52 9.16
N TRP A 515 27.95 -3.51 8.64
CA TRP A 515 29.09 -4.20 9.26
C TRP A 515 29.49 -3.62 10.62
N THR A 516 29.33 -2.30 10.81
CA THR A 516 29.54 -1.65 12.10
C THR A 516 28.58 -2.16 13.16
N VAL A 517 27.30 -2.26 12.82
CA VAL A 517 26.26 -2.78 13.73
C VAL A 517 26.49 -4.28 14.00
N ALA A 518 26.88 -5.06 12.97
CA ALA A 518 27.22 -6.46 13.12
C ALA A 518 28.43 -6.67 14.05
N ALA A 519 29.50 -5.89 13.86
CA ALA A 519 30.69 -5.92 14.72
C ALA A 519 30.35 -5.56 16.19
N PHE A 520 29.46 -4.57 16.40
CA PHE A 520 28.96 -4.23 17.72
C PHE A 520 28.24 -5.41 18.39
N ILE A 521 27.36 -6.10 17.66
CA ILE A 521 26.66 -7.28 18.18
C ILE A 521 27.67 -8.37 18.60
N VAL A 522 28.64 -8.68 17.73
CA VAL A 522 29.66 -9.70 17.97
C VAL A 522 30.51 -9.36 19.20
N LEU A 523 30.98 -8.11 19.28
CA LEU A 523 31.80 -7.66 20.41
C LEU A 523 31.00 -7.69 21.72
N LYS A 524 29.73 -7.24 21.67
CA LYS A 524 28.84 -7.25 22.83
C LYS A 524 28.54 -8.67 23.32
N LEU A 525 28.26 -9.58 22.40
CA LEU A 525 28.09 -11.00 22.71
C LEU A 525 29.39 -11.58 23.30
N GLY A 526 30.55 -11.23 22.74
CA GLY A 526 31.84 -11.66 23.27
C GLY A 526 32.10 -11.16 24.70
N GLU A 527 31.82 -9.88 24.99
CA GLU A 527 31.89 -9.33 26.35
C GLU A 527 30.99 -10.07 27.34
N ILE A 528 29.72 -10.32 26.93
CA ILE A 528 28.75 -11.02 27.76
C ILE A 528 29.19 -12.48 28.02
N ILE A 529 29.66 -13.19 26.99
CA ILE A 529 30.16 -14.57 27.13
C ILE A 529 31.42 -14.61 28.02
N MET A 530 32.34 -13.67 27.84
CA MET A 530 33.55 -13.59 28.70
C MET A 530 33.19 -13.28 30.15
N ALA A 531 32.25 -12.40 30.42
CA ALA A 531 31.77 -12.11 31.76
C ALA A 531 31.09 -13.35 32.39
N ALA A 532 30.27 -14.07 31.61
CA ALA A 532 29.61 -15.31 32.06
C ALA A 532 30.62 -16.44 32.40
N THR A 533 31.70 -16.55 31.63
CA THR A 533 32.70 -17.60 31.83
C THR A 533 33.70 -17.29 32.97
N ARG A 534 33.95 -16.02 33.29
CA ARG A 534 34.87 -15.60 34.34
C ARG A 534 34.32 -15.71 35.75
N GLY A 535 32.98 -15.87 35.89
CA GLY A 535 32.34 -16.03 37.22
C GLY A 535 32.45 -14.77 38.11
N GLU A 536 32.83 -13.63 37.56
CA GLU A 536 33.05 -12.36 38.26
C GLU A 536 31.70 -11.71 38.61
N SER A 537 31.18 -11.98 39.78
CA SER A 537 30.07 -11.18 40.32
C SER A 537 30.24 -10.99 41.83
N ALA A 538 31.05 -10.01 42.19
CA ALA A 538 31.12 -9.51 43.57
C ALA A 538 30.19 -8.30 43.81
N ASP A 539 29.49 -7.84 42.79
CA ASP A 539 28.65 -6.64 42.87
C ASP A 539 27.17 -7.01 42.71
N PRO A 540 26.29 -6.70 43.69
CA PRO A 540 24.87 -7.06 43.62
C PRO A 540 24.07 -6.41 42.50
N GLU A 541 24.69 -5.43 41.80
CA GLU A 541 24.09 -4.77 40.66
C GLU A 541 24.25 -5.55 39.32
N TYR A 542 25.06 -6.64 39.32
CA TYR A 542 25.39 -7.40 38.10
C TYR A 542 24.89 -8.84 38.18
N GLU A 543 24.41 -9.35 37.04
CA GLU A 543 23.88 -10.72 36.94
C GLU A 543 25.00 -11.77 36.97
N SER A 544 24.83 -12.86 37.69
CA SER A 544 25.78 -13.99 37.74
C SER A 544 25.83 -14.75 36.41
N GLY A 545 26.94 -15.50 36.17
CA GLY A 545 27.15 -16.23 34.90
C GLY A 545 25.98 -17.11 34.44
N PRO A 546 25.35 -17.93 35.28
CA PRO A 546 24.16 -18.71 34.87
C PRO A 546 22.96 -17.87 34.52
N ILE A 547 22.73 -16.74 35.18
CA ILE A 547 21.66 -15.80 34.89
C ILE A 547 21.92 -15.12 33.57
N LEU A 548 23.16 -14.74 33.32
CA LEU A 548 23.55 -14.09 32.06
C LEU A 548 23.39 -15.00 30.84
N PHE A 549 23.73 -16.31 31.00
CA PHE A 549 23.52 -17.31 29.95
C PHE A 549 22.02 -17.51 29.64
N ARG A 550 21.20 -17.54 30.69
CA ARG A 550 19.75 -17.58 30.54
C ARG A 550 19.20 -16.33 29.80
N ARG A 551 19.72 -15.15 30.14
CA ARG A 551 19.34 -13.89 29.47
C ARG A 551 19.74 -13.87 27.98
N LEU A 552 20.89 -14.42 27.65
CA LEU A 552 21.30 -14.58 26.24
C LEU A 552 20.36 -15.50 25.47
N TRP A 553 19.96 -16.60 26.13
CA TRP A 553 18.97 -17.52 25.54
C TRP A 553 17.61 -16.85 25.35
N GLU A 554 17.12 -16.16 26.37
CA GLU A 554 15.88 -15.36 26.29
C GLU A 554 15.97 -14.34 25.16
N LEU A 555 17.09 -13.66 24.98
CA LEU A 555 17.33 -12.72 23.90
C LEU A 555 17.24 -13.39 22.51
N LEU A 556 17.90 -14.53 22.32
CA LEU A 556 17.82 -15.27 21.06
C LEU A 556 16.37 -15.67 20.76
N VAL A 557 15.66 -16.14 21.76
CA VAL A 557 14.24 -16.51 21.65
C VAL A 557 13.41 -15.27 21.27
N ASP A 558 13.66 -14.11 21.88
CA ASP A 558 12.95 -12.87 21.59
C ASP A 558 13.23 -12.37 20.17
N ILE A 559 14.47 -12.42 19.69
CA ILE A 559 14.81 -12.06 18.31
C ILE A 559 14.10 -12.99 17.31
N VAL A 560 14.17 -14.30 17.54
CA VAL A 560 13.48 -15.29 16.69
C VAL A 560 11.96 -15.04 16.72
N LYS A 561 11.40 -14.80 17.89
CA LYS A 561 9.96 -14.53 18.06
C LYS A 561 9.53 -13.25 17.32
N ILE A 562 10.28 -12.15 17.46
CA ILE A 562 9.97 -10.89 16.77
C ILE A 562 10.08 -11.09 15.25
N THR A 563 11.12 -11.77 14.78
CA THR A 563 11.30 -12.09 13.37
C THR A 563 10.15 -12.94 12.85
N TRP A 564 9.76 -13.99 13.58
CA TRP A 564 8.62 -14.85 13.25
C TRP A 564 7.31 -14.05 13.14
N ILE A 565 7.01 -13.25 14.15
CA ILE A 565 5.80 -12.42 14.20
C ILE A 565 5.80 -11.39 13.06
N SER A 566 6.95 -10.80 12.74
CA SER A 566 7.08 -9.82 11.65
C SER A 566 6.86 -10.46 10.28
N LEU A 567 7.44 -11.65 10.04
CA LEU A 567 7.22 -12.42 8.80
C LEU A 567 5.76 -12.85 8.67
N GLU A 568 5.15 -13.36 9.74
CA GLU A 568 3.74 -13.76 9.75
C GLU A 568 2.83 -12.55 9.47
N ALA A 569 3.08 -11.43 10.14
CA ALA A 569 2.32 -10.19 9.92
C ALA A 569 2.50 -9.67 8.49
N GLY A 570 3.73 -9.71 7.95
CA GLY A 570 4.01 -9.32 6.58
C GLY A 570 3.22 -10.15 5.56
N ALA A 571 3.21 -11.48 5.70
CA ALA A 571 2.41 -12.35 4.86
C ALA A 571 0.92 -11.99 4.95
N ARG A 572 0.36 -11.88 6.16
CA ARG A 572 -1.06 -11.56 6.37
C ARG A 572 -1.45 -10.21 5.78
N ASN A 573 -0.62 -9.19 5.94
CA ASN A 573 -0.85 -7.86 5.36
C ASN A 573 -0.79 -7.90 3.83
N THR A 574 0.06 -8.76 3.25
CA THR A 574 0.15 -8.98 1.81
C THR A 574 -1.13 -9.58 1.24
N LEU A 575 -1.86 -10.43 1.98
CA LEU A 575 -3.06 -11.09 1.47
C LEU A 575 -4.15 -10.11 1.03
N VAL A 576 -4.32 -9.01 1.76
CA VAL A 576 -5.34 -7.99 1.46
C VAL A 576 -5.11 -7.33 0.10
N ILE A 577 -3.85 -7.18 -0.27
CA ILE A 577 -3.46 -6.57 -1.55
C ILE A 577 -3.27 -7.66 -2.60
N GLY A 578 -2.66 -8.77 -2.23
CA GLY A 578 -2.27 -9.86 -3.13
C GLY A 578 -3.43 -10.64 -3.73
N CYS A 579 -4.54 -10.78 -3.02
CA CYS A 579 -5.71 -11.53 -3.46
C CYS A 579 -6.34 -11.01 -4.77
N ILE A 580 -6.08 -9.77 -5.14
CA ILE A 580 -6.63 -9.14 -6.35
C ILE A 580 -5.71 -9.23 -7.56
N ALA A 581 -4.44 -9.56 -7.39
CA ALA A 581 -3.44 -9.50 -8.46
C ALA A 581 -3.87 -10.26 -9.71
N CYS A 582 -4.36 -11.49 -9.55
CA CYS A 582 -4.83 -12.31 -10.66
C CYS A 582 -6.09 -11.74 -11.33
N VAL A 583 -7.05 -11.21 -10.55
CA VAL A 583 -8.27 -10.59 -11.10
C VAL A 583 -7.93 -9.31 -11.86
N LEU A 584 -6.95 -8.53 -11.38
CA LEU A 584 -6.47 -7.36 -12.10
C LEU A 584 -5.75 -7.75 -13.40
N GLY A 585 -5.06 -8.88 -13.43
CA GLY A 585 -4.51 -9.47 -14.66
C GLY A 585 -5.62 -9.83 -15.65
N ILE A 586 -6.69 -10.51 -15.21
CA ILE A 586 -7.85 -10.80 -16.05
C ILE A 586 -8.41 -9.50 -16.64
N LEU A 587 -8.61 -8.50 -15.80
CA LEU A 587 -9.21 -7.23 -16.18
C LEU A 587 -8.34 -6.48 -17.21
N LEU A 588 -7.02 -6.38 -16.95
CA LEU A 588 -6.07 -5.74 -17.87
C LEU A 588 -6.04 -6.46 -19.21
N SER A 589 -5.86 -7.76 -19.22
CA SER A 589 -5.78 -8.57 -20.44
C SER A 589 -7.06 -8.45 -21.28
N CYS A 590 -8.23 -8.60 -20.66
CA CYS A 590 -9.52 -8.44 -21.36
C CYS A 590 -9.70 -7.03 -21.94
N ALA A 591 -9.30 -5.99 -21.20
CA ALA A 591 -9.41 -4.61 -21.63
C ALA A 591 -8.47 -4.30 -22.82
N THR A 592 -7.24 -4.79 -22.76
CA THR A 592 -6.22 -4.60 -23.81
C THR A 592 -6.63 -5.32 -25.08
N GLN A 593 -6.98 -6.61 -24.99
CA GLN A 593 -7.33 -7.43 -26.15
C GLN A 593 -8.62 -6.98 -26.84
N SER A 594 -9.61 -6.50 -26.10
CA SER A 594 -10.88 -5.99 -26.66
C SER A 594 -10.81 -4.53 -27.12
N ASP A 595 -9.65 -3.86 -27.01
CA ASP A 595 -9.47 -2.43 -27.24
C ASP A 595 -10.47 -1.55 -26.44
N LEU A 596 -10.98 -2.08 -25.34
CA LEU A 596 -11.93 -1.35 -24.48
C LEU A 596 -11.28 -0.06 -23.92
N SER A 597 -9.99 -0.12 -23.67
CA SER A 597 -9.18 1.00 -23.21
C SER A 597 -9.23 2.19 -24.17
N GLY A 598 -8.99 1.93 -25.47
CA GLY A 598 -9.06 2.94 -26.52
C GLY A 598 -10.49 3.50 -26.68
N ARG A 599 -11.49 2.64 -26.65
CA ARG A 599 -12.91 3.00 -26.82
C ARG A 599 -13.42 3.89 -25.70
N ILE A 600 -13.15 3.53 -24.44
CA ILE A 600 -13.52 4.37 -23.28
C ILE A 600 -12.74 5.69 -23.31
N SER A 601 -11.49 5.67 -23.74
CA SER A 601 -10.69 6.89 -23.90
C SER A 601 -11.30 7.85 -24.92
N ILE A 602 -11.76 7.35 -26.07
CA ILE A 602 -12.47 8.15 -27.08
C ILE A 602 -13.74 8.77 -26.48
N LEU A 603 -14.55 7.98 -25.78
CA LEU A 603 -15.75 8.49 -25.11
C LEU A 603 -15.43 9.61 -24.11
N LEU A 604 -14.39 9.42 -23.27
CA LEU A 604 -13.98 10.44 -22.31
C LEU A 604 -13.54 11.73 -23.02
N THR A 605 -12.81 11.60 -24.14
CA THR A 605 -12.35 12.74 -24.93
C THR A 605 -13.51 13.45 -25.64
N GLU A 606 -14.49 12.71 -26.14
CA GLU A 606 -15.71 13.29 -26.75
C GLU A 606 -16.55 14.02 -25.71
N PHE A 607 -16.80 13.41 -24.54
CA PHE A 607 -17.53 14.07 -23.44
C PHE A 607 -16.81 15.29 -22.88
N SER A 608 -15.51 15.36 -23.05
CA SER A 608 -14.71 16.52 -22.65
C SER A 608 -14.56 17.56 -23.76
N PHE A 609 -15.19 17.39 -24.93
CA PHE A 609 -15.03 18.25 -26.10
C PHE A 609 -13.56 18.42 -26.51
N GLY A 610 -12.70 17.45 -26.24
CA GLY A 610 -11.25 17.54 -26.46
C GLY A 610 -10.53 18.51 -25.54
N LEU A 611 -11.16 19.01 -24.48
CA LEU A 611 -10.58 19.94 -23.52
C LEU A 611 -9.88 19.21 -22.37
N LEU A 612 -8.57 19.35 -22.26
CA LEU A 612 -7.75 18.68 -21.25
C LEU A 612 -8.22 18.91 -19.79
N PRO A 613 -8.58 20.14 -19.35
CA PRO A 613 -9.11 20.33 -18.00
C PRO A 613 -10.38 19.53 -17.72
N LEU A 614 -11.25 19.44 -18.70
CA LEU A 614 -12.51 18.71 -18.57
C LEU A 614 -12.28 17.19 -18.58
N THR A 615 -11.30 16.71 -19.36
CA THR A 615 -10.86 15.32 -19.34
C THR A 615 -10.31 14.94 -17.97
N ILE A 616 -9.49 15.80 -17.35
CA ILE A 616 -8.99 15.59 -15.98
C ILE A 616 -10.17 15.45 -14.99
N ILE A 617 -11.19 16.32 -15.10
CA ILE A 617 -12.40 16.25 -14.28
C ILE A 617 -13.11 14.91 -14.51
N TRP A 618 -13.27 14.47 -15.74
CA TRP A 618 -13.90 13.18 -16.04
C TRP A 618 -13.10 11.99 -15.51
N VAL A 619 -11.77 12.04 -15.59
CA VAL A 619 -10.88 11.02 -15.00
C VAL A 619 -11.04 11.01 -13.47
N ILE A 620 -11.17 12.18 -12.81
CA ILE A 620 -11.42 12.26 -11.38
C ILE A 620 -12.78 11.65 -11.03
N ILE A 621 -13.84 11.96 -11.80
CA ILE A 621 -15.19 11.40 -11.59
C ILE A 621 -15.19 9.89 -11.81
N ALA A 622 -14.59 9.43 -12.91
CA ALA A 622 -14.47 8.01 -13.21
C ALA A 622 -13.69 7.26 -12.12
N GLY A 623 -12.55 7.83 -11.70
CA GLY A 623 -11.75 7.28 -10.61
C GLY A 623 -12.47 7.24 -9.27
N TYR A 624 -13.28 8.24 -9.01
CA TYR A 624 -14.16 8.23 -7.85
C TYR A 624 -15.18 7.09 -7.90
N ILE A 625 -15.88 6.93 -9.03
CA ILE A 625 -16.90 5.88 -9.21
C ILE A 625 -16.25 4.49 -9.15
N VAL A 626 -15.18 4.28 -9.89
CA VAL A 626 -14.47 2.99 -9.95
C VAL A 626 -13.81 2.66 -8.61
N GLY A 627 -13.24 3.68 -7.96
CA GLY A 627 -12.54 3.51 -6.70
C GLY A 627 -13.43 3.23 -5.49
N MET A 628 -14.77 3.33 -5.63
CA MET A 628 -15.68 3.05 -4.54
C MET A 628 -15.58 1.60 -4.06
N GLY A 629 -15.05 1.41 -2.86
CA GLY A 629 -14.91 0.08 -2.24
C GLY A 629 -13.71 -0.74 -2.74
N LEU A 630 -12.80 -0.14 -3.52
CA LEU A 630 -11.59 -0.79 -3.98
C LEU A 630 -10.36 -0.33 -3.18
N PRO A 631 -9.37 -1.20 -2.96
CA PRO A 631 -8.04 -0.78 -2.54
C PRO A 631 -7.40 0.14 -3.58
N ILE A 632 -6.56 1.06 -3.14
CA ILE A 632 -5.92 2.10 -3.98
C ILE A 632 -5.23 1.49 -5.21
N THR A 633 -4.48 0.41 -5.04
CA THR A 633 -3.77 -0.27 -6.12
C THR A 633 -4.74 -0.81 -7.19
N ALA A 634 -5.88 -1.38 -6.77
CA ALA A 634 -6.90 -1.85 -7.71
C ALA A 634 -7.56 -0.70 -8.46
N SER A 635 -7.94 0.35 -7.74
CA SER A 635 -8.51 1.56 -8.35
C SER A 635 -7.57 2.17 -9.39
N TYR A 636 -6.27 2.20 -9.09
CA TYR A 636 -5.26 2.69 -10.01
C TYR A 636 -5.20 1.83 -11.29
N VAL A 637 -5.13 0.49 -11.17
CA VAL A 637 -5.07 -0.40 -12.34
C VAL A 637 -6.28 -0.21 -13.24
N VAL A 638 -7.49 -0.13 -12.65
CA VAL A 638 -8.70 0.11 -13.45
C VAL A 638 -8.66 1.47 -14.13
N LEU A 639 -8.17 2.52 -13.43
CA LEU A 639 -8.03 3.86 -14.02
C LEU A 639 -6.99 3.95 -15.13
N VAL A 640 -5.90 3.19 -15.04
CA VAL A 640 -4.87 3.13 -16.08
C VAL A 640 -5.46 2.72 -17.42
N ILE A 641 -6.38 1.75 -17.41
CA ILE A 641 -6.98 1.17 -18.60
C ILE A 641 -7.54 2.24 -19.55
N PHE A 642 -8.20 3.26 -19.02
CA PHE A 642 -8.81 4.29 -19.85
C PHE A 642 -8.32 5.72 -19.58
N GLY A 643 -7.96 6.01 -18.32
CA GLY A 643 -7.58 7.37 -17.93
C GLY A 643 -6.23 7.80 -18.50
N VAL A 644 -5.25 6.90 -18.51
CA VAL A 644 -3.93 7.20 -19.07
C VAL A 644 -4.04 7.47 -20.56
N ILE A 645 -4.73 6.62 -21.32
CA ILE A 645 -4.87 6.78 -22.77
C ILE A 645 -5.61 8.08 -23.10
N ALA A 646 -6.69 8.42 -22.37
CA ALA A 646 -7.43 9.65 -22.55
C ALA A 646 -6.56 10.91 -22.33
N LEU A 647 -5.70 10.89 -21.33
CA LEU A 647 -4.80 12.00 -21.01
C LEU A 647 -3.64 12.09 -22.04
N THR A 648 -3.03 10.96 -22.41
CA THR A 648 -1.92 10.94 -23.36
C THR A 648 -2.35 11.35 -24.77
N ASN A 649 -3.56 10.99 -25.19
CA ASN A 649 -4.14 11.44 -26.47
C ASN A 649 -4.30 12.97 -26.54
N LEU A 650 -4.40 13.64 -25.39
CA LEU A 650 -4.44 15.10 -25.28
C LEU A 650 -3.07 15.73 -24.98
N GLY A 651 -1.99 14.97 -25.18
CA GLY A 651 -0.61 15.46 -25.08
C GLY A 651 0.01 15.45 -23.67
N VAL A 652 -0.65 14.83 -22.68
CA VAL A 652 -0.05 14.67 -21.35
C VAL A 652 1.04 13.60 -21.42
N PRO A 653 2.26 13.85 -20.89
CA PRO A 653 3.31 12.84 -20.83
C PRO A 653 2.84 11.58 -20.08
N THR A 654 3.25 10.41 -20.55
CA THR A 654 2.79 9.11 -20.00
C THR A 654 2.97 9.01 -18.48
N LEU A 655 4.14 9.41 -17.97
CA LEU A 655 4.42 9.39 -16.53
C LEU A 655 3.45 10.29 -15.75
N HIS A 656 3.16 11.49 -16.25
CA HIS A 656 2.22 12.42 -15.63
C HIS A 656 0.80 11.85 -15.61
N ALA A 657 0.35 11.24 -16.73
CA ALA A 657 -0.94 10.59 -16.83
C ALA A 657 -1.09 9.43 -15.82
N HIS A 658 -0.05 8.60 -15.67
CA HIS A 658 -0.03 7.54 -14.66
C HIS A 658 -0.06 8.09 -13.24
N LEU A 659 0.69 9.16 -12.93
CA LEU A 659 0.66 9.80 -11.62
C LEU A 659 -0.69 10.43 -11.32
N ILE A 660 -1.36 11.06 -12.30
CA ILE A 660 -2.72 11.56 -12.17
C ILE A 660 -3.67 10.42 -11.78
N CYS A 661 -3.66 9.32 -12.53
CA CYS A 661 -4.50 8.15 -12.24
C CYS A 661 -4.21 7.56 -10.85
N PHE A 662 -2.95 7.47 -10.46
CA PHE A 662 -2.56 6.99 -9.12
C PHE A 662 -3.06 7.93 -8.02
N TRP A 663 -2.94 9.24 -8.20
CA TRP A 663 -3.42 10.23 -7.24
C TRP A 663 -4.94 10.23 -7.10
N VAL A 664 -5.64 10.12 -8.22
CA VAL A 664 -7.10 10.03 -8.26
C VAL A 664 -7.60 8.75 -7.59
N ALA A 665 -6.89 7.63 -7.76
CA ALA A 665 -7.23 6.37 -7.07
C ALA A 665 -7.24 6.52 -5.54
N VAL A 666 -6.40 7.39 -4.98
CA VAL A 666 -6.34 7.65 -3.52
C VAL A 666 -7.57 8.42 -3.03
N VAL A 667 -8.18 9.28 -3.86
CA VAL A 667 -9.36 10.10 -3.51
C VAL A 667 -10.52 9.23 -3.00
N SER A 668 -10.72 8.07 -3.59
CA SER A 668 -11.83 7.17 -3.25
C SER A 668 -11.82 6.70 -1.79
N ALA A 669 -10.63 6.61 -1.15
CA ALA A 669 -10.50 6.14 0.23
C ALA A 669 -11.09 7.10 1.27
N VAL A 670 -11.25 8.39 0.95
CA VAL A 670 -11.80 9.42 1.85
C VAL A 670 -13.16 9.96 1.41
N THR A 671 -13.62 9.59 0.21
CA THR A 671 -14.80 10.20 -0.39
C THR A 671 -16.07 9.36 -0.16
N PRO A 672 -17.14 9.90 0.47
CA PRO A 672 -18.43 9.21 0.55
C PRO A 672 -18.99 8.87 -0.85
N PRO A 673 -19.76 7.77 -1.03
CA PRO A 673 -20.45 7.00 0.01
C PRO A 673 -19.66 5.84 0.62
N VAL A 674 -18.49 5.48 0.14
CA VAL A 674 -17.75 4.31 0.65
C VAL A 674 -16.64 4.69 1.63
N ALA A 675 -15.79 5.68 1.32
CA ALA A 675 -14.83 6.33 2.22
C ALA A 675 -14.19 5.40 3.29
N LEU A 676 -13.58 4.30 2.88
CA LEU A 676 -13.14 3.21 3.78
C LEU A 676 -12.29 3.71 4.96
N ALA A 677 -11.35 4.63 4.72
CA ALA A 677 -10.51 5.20 5.77
C ALA A 677 -11.33 6.06 6.75
N ALA A 678 -12.29 6.85 6.23
CA ALA A 678 -13.14 7.69 7.07
C ALA A 678 -14.13 6.86 7.91
N TYR A 679 -14.62 5.75 7.37
CA TYR A 679 -15.51 4.85 8.13
C TYR A 679 -14.77 4.09 9.22
N ALA A 680 -13.54 3.62 8.95
CA ALA A 680 -12.70 3.05 9.98
C ALA A 680 -12.39 4.07 11.10
N ALA A 681 -12.07 5.32 10.75
CA ALA A 681 -11.84 6.38 11.70
C ALA A 681 -13.11 6.75 12.48
N SER A 682 -14.30 6.74 11.85
CA SER A 682 -15.57 7.03 12.50
C SER A 682 -15.94 6.00 13.57
N ALA A 683 -15.60 4.74 13.36
CA ALA A 683 -15.79 3.69 14.35
C ALA A 683 -14.96 3.94 15.62
N ILE A 684 -13.68 4.36 15.47
CA ILE A 684 -12.81 4.71 16.59
C ILE A 684 -13.29 6.01 17.26
N ALA A 685 -13.70 7.00 16.45
CA ALA A 685 -14.18 8.28 16.95
C ALA A 685 -15.56 8.18 17.65
N VAL A 686 -16.30 7.10 17.42
CA VAL A 686 -17.71 6.93 17.80
C VAL A 686 -18.54 8.09 17.22
N SER A 687 -18.47 8.26 15.89
CA SER A 687 -19.09 9.37 15.18
C SER A 687 -19.90 8.88 13.98
N ASP A 688 -20.70 9.78 13.39
CA ASP A 688 -21.44 9.50 12.16
C ASP A 688 -20.46 9.27 10.99
N PRO A 689 -20.48 8.10 10.33
CA PRO A 689 -19.55 7.78 9.25
C PRO A 689 -19.65 8.73 8.05
N VAL A 690 -20.88 9.12 7.67
CA VAL A 690 -21.11 9.97 6.50
C VAL A 690 -20.61 11.40 6.77
N LYS A 691 -20.91 11.94 7.97
CA LYS A 691 -20.40 13.25 8.37
C LYS A 691 -18.88 13.25 8.48
N THR A 692 -18.30 12.20 9.04
CA THR A 692 -16.85 12.01 9.10
C THR A 692 -16.23 11.98 7.70
N GLY A 693 -16.86 11.25 6.76
CA GLY A 693 -16.44 11.20 5.36
C GLY A 693 -16.46 12.57 4.67
N PHE A 694 -17.54 13.36 4.84
CA PHE A 694 -17.58 14.71 4.25
C PHE A 694 -16.53 15.66 4.86
N GLN A 695 -16.25 15.53 6.16
CA GLN A 695 -15.17 16.31 6.78
C GLN A 695 -13.79 15.84 6.28
N ALA A 696 -13.59 14.54 6.08
CA ALA A 696 -12.37 13.99 5.52
C ALA A 696 -12.16 14.45 4.07
N LEU A 697 -13.21 14.44 3.25
CA LEU A 697 -13.20 14.97 1.89
C LEU A 697 -12.79 16.45 1.85
N LYS A 698 -13.31 17.24 2.78
CA LYS A 698 -12.94 18.65 2.91
C LYS A 698 -11.46 18.83 3.23
N LEU A 699 -10.94 18.08 4.21
CA LEU A 699 -9.53 18.09 4.59
C LEU A 699 -8.62 17.61 3.45
N ALA A 700 -9.06 16.60 2.70
CA ALA A 700 -8.34 16.03 1.58
C ALA A 700 -8.60 16.74 0.24
N SER A 701 -9.24 17.92 0.25
CA SER A 701 -9.61 18.66 -0.97
C SER A 701 -8.43 18.96 -1.91
N TRP A 702 -7.20 18.98 -1.38
CA TRP A 702 -5.98 19.13 -2.14
C TRP A 702 -5.76 18.01 -3.17
N LEU A 703 -6.30 16.82 -2.93
CA LEU A 703 -6.21 15.69 -3.87
C LEU A 703 -6.88 15.97 -5.22
N PHE A 704 -7.90 16.82 -5.24
CA PHE A 704 -8.61 17.21 -6.46
C PHE A 704 -7.88 18.30 -7.26
N ILE A 705 -6.97 19.03 -6.62
CA ILE A 705 -6.17 20.11 -7.26
C ILE A 705 -4.91 19.53 -7.88
N MET A 706 -4.30 18.53 -7.25
CA MET A 706 -3.03 17.93 -7.68
C MET A 706 -3.01 17.45 -9.15
N PRO A 707 -4.03 16.79 -9.71
CA PRO A 707 -4.04 16.37 -11.10
C PRO A 707 -3.83 17.53 -12.08
N PHE A 708 -4.37 18.70 -11.77
CA PHE A 708 -4.16 19.90 -12.58
C PHE A 708 -2.74 20.45 -12.42
N LEU A 709 -2.20 20.47 -11.19
CA LEU A 709 -0.82 20.88 -10.94
C LEU A 709 0.18 20.02 -11.71
N PHE A 710 -0.08 18.71 -11.83
CA PHE A 710 0.78 17.76 -12.55
C PHE A 710 0.84 18.04 -14.06
N VAL A 711 -0.18 18.66 -14.62
CA VAL A 711 -0.23 18.99 -16.06
C VAL A 711 0.27 20.39 -16.34
N TYR A 712 -0.12 21.36 -15.49
CA TYR A 712 0.05 22.78 -15.81
C TYR A 712 1.25 23.43 -15.12
N THR A 713 1.97 22.71 -14.26
CA THR A 713 3.10 23.26 -13.52
C THR A 713 4.28 22.29 -13.47
N PRO A 714 5.52 22.79 -13.32
CA PRO A 714 6.70 21.92 -13.24
C PRO A 714 6.86 21.28 -11.84
N LEU A 715 5.76 20.95 -11.17
CA LEU A 715 5.78 20.36 -9.81
C LEU A 715 6.37 18.96 -9.81
N LEU A 716 6.29 18.23 -10.93
CA LEU A 716 6.82 16.89 -11.09
C LEU A 716 8.31 16.86 -11.49
N LEU A 717 9.04 17.94 -11.24
CA LEU A 717 10.47 18.10 -11.49
C LEU A 717 10.85 18.13 -12.99
N ASP A 718 9.91 18.47 -13.86
CA ASP A 718 10.04 18.56 -15.32
C ASP A 718 10.47 19.96 -15.83
N GLY A 719 10.76 20.89 -14.89
CA GLY A 719 11.28 22.23 -15.17
C GLY A 719 12.68 22.46 -14.58
N THR A 720 13.15 23.68 -14.74
CA THR A 720 14.38 24.12 -14.07
C THR A 720 14.20 24.15 -12.54
N ARG A 721 15.31 24.02 -11.80
CA ARG A 721 15.26 24.08 -10.33
C ARG A 721 14.58 25.35 -9.80
N THR A 722 14.78 26.49 -10.50
CA THR A 722 14.17 27.78 -10.16
C THR A 722 12.66 27.72 -10.34
N GLU A 723 12.17 27.24 -11.49
CA GLU A 723 10.74 27.12 -11.77
C GLU A 723 10.03 26.18 -10.78
N VAL A 724 10.62 25.03 -10.51
CA VAL A 724 10.07 24.09 -9.52
C VAL A 724 9.99 24.73 -8.14
N THR A 725 11.05 25.47 -7.72
CA THR A 725 11.06 26.14 -6.41
C THR A 725 10.01 27.24 -6.33
N ILE A 726 9.88 28.07 -7.37
CA ILE A 726 8.87 29.15 -7.42
C ILE A 726 7.47 28.54 -7.37
N THR A 727 7.21 27.49 -8.17
CA THR A 727 5.92 26.79 -8.17
C THR A 727 5.61 26.18 -6.81
N PHE A 728 6.57 25.54 -6.15
CA PHE A 728 6.38 25.00 -4.81
C PHE A 728 6.01 26.09 -3.80
N VAL A 729 6.72 27.22 -3.81
CA VAL A 729 6.42 28.37 -2.95
C VAL A 729 5.04 28.95 -3.25
N ALA A 730 4.70 29.11 -4.54
CA ALA A 730 3.37 29.55 -4.94
C ALA A 730 2.26 28.61 -4.44
N CYS A 731 2.47 27.28 -4.53
CA CYS A 731 1.57 26.29 -3.97
C CYS A 731 1.42 26.41 -2.44
N VAL A 732 2.51 26.63 -1.71
CA VAL A 732 2.47 26.83 -0.24
C VAL A 732 1.65 28.07 0.11
N ILE A 733 1.82 29.17 -0.61
CA ILE A 733 1.02 30.39 -0.40
C ILE A 733 -0.44 30.14 -0.82
N GLY A 734 -0.66 29.43 -1.92
CA GLY A 734 -1.99 29.03 -2.42
C GLY A 734 -2.77 28.18 -1.40
N ILE A 735 -2.08 27.29 -0.66
CA ILE A 735 -2.67 26.51 0.44
C ILE A 735 -3.27 27.43 1.51
N VAL A 736 -2.61 28.54 1.83
CA VAL A 736 -3.11 29.50 2.83
C VAL A 736 -4.45 30.09 2.40
N GLY A 737 -4.54 30.58 1.17
CA GLY A 737 -5.79 31.10 0.64
C GLY A 737 -6.88 30.05 0.47
N TRP A 738 -6.53 28.86 -0.06
CA TRP A 738 -7.47 27.74 -0.23
C TRP A 738 -8.08 27.30 1.10
N THR A 739 -7.23 27.13 2.12
CA THR A 739 -7.69 26.78 3.46
C THR A 739 -8.55 27.88 4.06
N GLY A 740 -8.16 29.13 3.90
CA GLY A 740 -8.93 30.29 4.35
C GLY A 740 -10.31 30.34 3.72
N TRP A 741 -10.41 30.09 2.42
CA TRP A 741 -11.67 29.98 1.71
C TRP A 741 -12.54 28.84 2.21
N MET A 742 -11.96 27.63 2.38
CA MET A 742 -12.65 26.43 2.84
C MET A 742 -13.15 26.55 4.29
N GLU A 743 -12.35 27.13 5.18
CA GLU A 743 -12.70 27.31 6.60
C GLU A 743 -13.42 28.65 6.88
N ASN A 744 -13.59 29.48 5.85
CA ASN A 744 -14.15 30.84 6.00
C ASN A 744 -13.44 31.66 7.08
N PHE A 745 -12.12 31.47 7.21
CA PHE A 745 -11.31 32.09 8.26
C PHE A 745 -9.85 32.16 7.82
N MET A 746 -9.20 33.30 7.98
CA MET A 746 -7.76 33.43 7.76
C MET A 746 -7.08 33.95 9.03
N THR A 747 -7.24 35.20 9.36
CA THR A 747 -6.94 35.82 10.67
C THR A 747 -8.21 36.13 11.44
N ARG A 748 -9.31 36.36 10.72
CA ARG A 748 -10.67 36.63 11.20
C ARG A 748 -11.68 35.93 10.29
N TYR A 749 -12.96 35.92 10.69
CA TYR A 749 -14.05 35.45 9.82
C TYR A 749 -14.15 36.29 8.55
N ALA A 750 -14.11 35.61 7.40
CA ALA A 750 -14.11 36.28 6.11
C ALA A 750 -15.54 36.71 5.72
N ASN A 751 -15.66 37.94 5.19
CA ASN A 751 -16.88 38.38 4.50
C ASN A 751 -16.94 37.82 3.08
N GLY A 752 -18.04 38.06 2.34
CA GLY A 752 -18.24 37.50 0.97
C GLY A 752 -17.11 37.92 0.02
N LEU A 753 -16.68 39.18 0.07
CA LEU A 753 -15.61 39.70 -0.81
C LEU A 753 -14.24 39.10 -0.44
N GLU A 754 -13.89 39.05 0.85
CA GLU A 754 -12.65 38.44 1.34
C GLU A 754 -12.58 36.95 0.94
N ARG A 755 -13.72 36.24 1.07
CA ARG A 755 -13.82 34.83 0.67
C ARG A 755 -13.63 34.65 -0.83
N ALA A 756 -14.21 35.53 -1.65
CA ALA A 756 -14.01 35.51 -3.10
C ALA A 756 -12.55 35.79 -3.48
N LEU A 757 -11.91 36.77 -2.84
CA LEU A 757 -10.50 37.10 -3.04
C LEU A 757 -9.57 35.95 -2.61
N MET A 758 -9.87 35.25 -1.50
CA MET A 758 -9.12 34.04 -1.12
C MET A 758 -9.22 32.95 -2.18
N PHE A 759 -10.42 32.70 -2.73
CA PHE A 759 -10.62 31.71 -3.78
C PHE A 759 -9.86 32.10 -5.04
N ILE A 760 -10.06 33.32 -5.56
CA ILE A 760 -9.39 33.83 -6.77
C ILE A 760 -7.86 33.81 -6.56
N GLY A 761 -7.38 34.33 -5.44
CA GLY A 761 -5.95 34.33 -5.13
C GLY A 761 -5.35 32.95 -5.07
N SER A 762 -6.06 31.99 -4.51
CA SER A 762 -5.60 30.59 -4.49
C SER A 762 -5.61 29.97 -5.88
N VAL A 763 -6.65 30.19 -6.69
CA VAL A 763 -6.72 29.68 -8.05
C VAL A 763 -5.58 30.25 -8.90
N CYS A 764 -5.29 31.55 -8.79
CA CYS A 764 -4.19 32.19 -9.51
C CYS A 764 -2.81 31.64 -9.13
N LEU A 765 -2.63 31.18 -7.87
CA LEU A 765 -1.38 30.61 -7.38
C LEU A 765 -1.24 29.12 -7.71
N LEU A 766 -2.35 28.39 -7.73
CA LEU A 766 -2.36 26.94 -7.94
C LEU A 766 -2.53 26.57 -9.42
N LEU A 767 -3.38 27.31 -10.11
CA LEU A 767 -3.66 27.09 -11.52
C LEU A 767 -3.37 28.40 -12.24
N PRO A 768 -2.28 28.51 -13.01
CA PRO A 768 -2.01 29.72 -13.78
C PRO A 768 -3.22 30.05 -14.66
N VAL A 769 -3.94 31.12 -14.34
CA VAL A 769 -5.27 31.46 -14.87
C VAL A 769 -5.30 31.55 -16.39
N GLY A 770 -4.19 31.93 -17.02
CA GLY A 770 -4.10 31.96 -18.47
C GLY A 770 -4.30 30.61 -19.17
N ASN A 771 -3.91 29.51 -18.49
CA ASN A 771 -4.15 28.17 -19.03
C ASN A 771 -5.60 27.73 -18.89
N PHE A 772 -6.37 28.35 -18.00
CA PHE A 772 -7.79 28.06 -17.80
C PHE A 772 -8.71 28.88 -18.71
N VAL A 773 -8.31 30.09 -19.05
CA VAL A 773 -9.10 31.01 -19.88
C VAL A 773 -8.87 30.79 -21.39
N VAL A 774 -7.68 30.38 -21.76
CA VAL A 774 -7.33 30.07 -23.16
C VAL A 774 -7.10 28.56 -23.28
N PHE A 775 -8.07 27.77 -23.13
CA PHE A 775 -8.15 26.29 -23.11
C PHE A 775 -7.14 25.49 -24.01
N ILE A 776 -6.18 26.10 -24.66
CA ILE A 776 -5.45 25.52 -25.79
C ILE A 776 -3.92 25.56 -25.63
N THR A 777 -3.34 26.44 -24.82
CA THR A 777 -1.87 26.47 -24.66
C THR A 777 -1.41 26.73 -23.24
N PRO A 778 -0.36 26.01 -22.76
CA PRO A 778 0.31 26.37 -21.50
C PRO A 778 0.79 27.83 -21.61
N LEU A 779 0.59 28.63 -20.58
CA LEU A 779 1.24 29.92 -20.51
C LEU A 779 2.73 29.69 -20.28
N GLU A 780 3.50 29.83 -21.32
CA GLU A 780 4.95 29.82 -21.26
C GLU A 780 5.47 31.18 -20.81
N GLY A 781 6.51 31.16 -19.97
CA GLY A 781 7.26 32.36 -19.62
C GLY A 781 6.59 33.31 -18.62
N ASP A 782 6.67 34.63 -18.86
CA ASP A 782 6.35 35.72 -17.93
C ASP A 782 4.89 35.76 -17.45
N LEU A 783 3.93 35.23 -18.21
CA LEU A 783 2.51 35.23 -17.85
C LEU A 783 2.19 34.35 -16.63
N ARG A 784 2.95 33.26 -16.38
CA ARG A 784 2.81 32.44 -15.19
C ARG A 784 3.15 33.25 -13.93
N TYR A 785 4.21 34.04 -13.99
CA TYR A 785 4.64 34.90 -12.87
C TYR A 785 3.66 36.03 -12.61
N ILE A 786 3.00 36.54 -13.64
CA ILE A 786 1.92 37.54 -13.49
C ILE A 786 0.75 36.91 -12.69
N SER A 787 0.34 35.68 -13.03
CA SER A 787 -0.71 34.98 -12.28
C SER A 787 -0.34 34.81 -10.82
N TYR A 788 0.89 34.41 -10.52
CA TYR A 788 1.37 34.31 -9.13
C TYR A 788 1.36 35.67 -8.42
N ALA A 789 1.79 36.73 -9.06
CA ALA A 789 1.76 38.07 -8.50
C ALA A 789 0.34 38.53 -8.18
N VAL A 790 -0.62 38.32 -9.09
CA VAL A 790 -2.05 38.60 -8.87
C VAL A 790 -2.58 37.81 -7.68
N GLY A 791 -2.25 36.53 -7.59
CA GLY A 791 -2.64 35.68 -6.46
C GLY A 791 -2.12 36.18 -5.13
N ILE A 792 -0.85 36.54 -5.06
CA ILE A 792 -0.23 37.11 -3.85
C ILE A 792 -0.90 38.45 -3.45
N ILE A 793 -1.10 39.35 -4.43
CA ILE A 793 -1.76 40.64 -4.18
C ILE A 793 -3.17 40.42 -3.64
N ALA A 794 -3.96 39.48 -4.19
CA ALA A 794 -5.28 39.18 -3.69
C ALA A 794 -5.28 38.71 -2.24
N LEU A 795 -4.36 37.78 -1.87
CA LEU A 795 -4.25 37.28 -0.50
C LEU A 795 -3.74 38.37 0.47
N VAL A 796 -2.79 39.19 0.05
CA VAL A 796 -2.30 40.33 0.85
C VAL A 796 -3.43 41.36 1.06
N ALA A 797 -4.25 41.62 0.04
CA ALA A 797 -5.42 42.50 0.18
C ALA A 797 -6.38 41.97 1.25
N VAL A 798 -6.65 40.67 1.29
CA VAL A 798 -7.48 40.04 2.33
C VAL A 798 -6.87 40.25 3.71
N LEU A 799 -5.55 40.05 3.87
CA LEU A 799 -4.87 40.26 5.15
C LEU A 799 -4.96 41.74 5.63
N VAL A 800 -4.80 42.67 4.71
CA VAL A 800 -4.94 44.10 5.00
C VAL A 800 -6.39 44.43 5.39
N MET A 801 -7.37 43.97 4.62
CA MET A 801 -8.78 44.16 4.90
C MET A 801 -9.19 43.62 6.28
N GLN A 802 -8.72 42.45 6.64
CA GLN A 802 -8.99 41.81 7.92
C GLN A 802 -8.29 42.53 9.08
N ARG A 803 -7.11 43.12 8.87
CA ARG A 803 -6.39 43.89 9.89
C ARG A 803 -7.03 45.29 10.12
N THR A 804 -7.52 45.91 9.05
CA THR A 804 -8.13 47.28 9.15
C THR A 804 -9.56 47.25 9.67
N ARG A 805 -10.22 46.09 9.62
CA ARG A 805 -11.59 45.89 10.09
C ARG A 805 -11.62 45.87 11.64
N GLY A 806 -11.84 47.02 12.24
CA GLY A 806 -12.03 47.15 13.70
C GLY A 806 -13.35 46.48 14.15
N GLY A 807 -13.28 45.63 15.18
CA GLY A 807 -14.46 45.00 15.80
C GLY A 807 -14.14 43.63 16.37
N GLU A 808 -14.81 43.20 17.42
CA GLU A 808 -14.76 41.84 17.94
C GLU A 808 -15.43 40.89 16.92
N ASP A 809 -14.76 39.80 16.56
CA ASP A 809 -15.38 38.78 15.75
C ASP A 809 -16.51 38.09 16.54
N PRO A 810 -17.71 37.97 15.99
CA PRO A 810 -18.75 37.17 16.65
C PRO A 810 -18.26 35.75 16.86
N VAL A 811 -18.17 35.32 18.10
CA VAL A 811 -17.90 33.90 18.43
C VAL A 811 -19.05 33.07 17.85
N PRO A 812 -18.83 32.17 16.93
CA PRO A 812 -19.89 31.34 16.40
C PRO A 812 -20.35 30.37 17.47
N ALA A 813 -21.67 30.19 17.57
CA ALA A 813 -22.34 29.27 18.46
C ALA A 813 -21.99 27.80 18.15
#